data_4c48ec5c7b58be6f25559b9101c9a9aa
#
_entry.id   4c48ec5c7b58be6f25559b9101c9a9aa
#
_cell.length_a   1.000
_cell.length_b   1.000
_cell.length_c   1.000
_cell.angle_alpha   90.00
_cell.angle_beta   90.00
_cell.angle_gamma   90.00
#
_symmetry.space_group_name_H-M   'P 1'
#
loop_
_entity.id
_entity.type
_entity.pdbx_description
1 polymer ?
#
loop_
_entity_poly.entity_id
_entity_poly.type
_entity_poly.pdbx_seq_one_letter_code
_entity_poly.pdbx_strand_id
1 'polypeptide(L)'
;MCPNMNSPTFEPTDEQKAIIKTDEDTMVVSNPGTGKTFTLALKVMELLQSNVEPEDILCITFTEKAQKEMFEKISSLAKERKIPISKILKIKIHTFHSFALQYLKEVGLISGNIIGNNFLRFSILESFVANQALNYGKGYIISDIVPKVENATRYMKNFGVTPDKIDLGDAEDELKKLHDEDRSSITMDEMKAFLRYFVEAYKHYEDSKARNADIDFADLLLMFVEKFRGAKIPYVLVDEMQDMNKTEAEMVKSIVGKRLFLVGDAKQAIFGFQGGSIKNFEDFTQTCKRLFLSENWRSTNEILDYSKNYFLSSTGHKANYEEELKKFSSARKGSIPKIFSTVGHLSKILCLIKENKGKEIGIITRTNKQIIEISKHLDINNIEYTATSSQATSLDARSSTITFIKALISNDSADKVSATFTAFSPYSLKEAFDFSTALEKKDYKQIAKINLGTADLTRDSLDRLFLEKIYPLCVSKGPEWFTTAVSIRSQIDEYLTVSNPTLEALLDFLAIGEEVEVERSKKAEITLTTVHKAKGREFDIVIALPSGSVHPYSYIDTIVSSIFKSKGIDLQDEIIEESIRVNFVAFTRAKKELNIITDFTHVDDFHWNENLSDLEVDAVTDTNISSVLDYNLTEAYSLFLGGKFTQAEKLLKGEDPWLMERIVSYFNNVDHFSWSSVMIHTDEFLMKNILGVKSYSRKFGGGSGDGTKFGLEVHPAFKKILDNKAKPEDFSGDVKRALKNGLSALKDLENDYPGLKLVGTEVDVTLPLKSVVKYKHDDLFFKGTIDALYKHDSGYLEVDWKSSKKDSDASVHKRQLSVYKKMYSIHKKIPEDKIKTCLIYVALRGGINTGRFGRSTYIGTRDAQVFKTFEGHLQKVLEWRKNTKKFIKEFLEVQVNQPLILILQHKLKKELKR
;
A
#
# COMPACT_ATOMS: atom_id res chain seq x y z
N MET A 1 -9.80 23.03 42.42
CA MET A 1 -9.62 24.47 42.16
C MET A 1 -8.86 24.59 40.87
N CYS A 2 -9.56 24.85 39.76
CA CYS A 2 -8.95 25.11 38.47
C CYS A 2 -8.43 26.55 38.47
N PRO A 3 -7.24 26.81 37.94
CA PRO A 3 -6.77 28.16 37.77
C PRO A 3 -7.57 28.91 36.71
N ASN A 4 -7.97 30.14 37.06
CA ASN A 4 -8.59 31.10 36.15
C ASN A 4 -7.74 31.28 34.89
N MET A 5 -8.19 30.76 33.78
CA MET A 5 -7.72 31.15 32.44
C MET A 5 -8.56 32.40 32.03
N ASN A 6 -8.01 33.56 32.22
CA ASN A 6 -8.35 34.71 31.42
C ASN A 6 -7.81 34.47 30.01
N SER A 7 -8.62 33.86 29.14
CA SER A 7 -8.31 33.82 27.72
C SER A 7 -8.30 35.25 27.18
N PRO A 8 -7.28 35.72 26.45
CA PRO A 8 -7.36 37.02 25.79
C PRO A 8 -8.57 37.00 24.86
N THR A 9 -9.46 37.99 24.98
CA THR A 9 -10.54 38.27 24.07
C THR A 9 -9.90 38.47 22.69
N PHE A 10 -10.11 37.51 21.78
CA PHE A 10 -9.51 37.57 20.43
C PHE A 10 -10.30 38.57 19.60
N GLU A 11 -9.73 39.76 19.35
CA GLU A 11 -10.30 40.75 18.49
C GLU A 11 -10.08 40.37 17.03
N PRO A 12 -11.15 40.39 16.16
CA PRO A 12 -11.01 40.14 14.73
C PRO A 12 -10.11 41.16 14.08
N THR A 13 -9.25 40.71 13.16
CA THR A 13 -8.42 41.60 12.34
C THR A 13 -9.27 42.49 11.44
N ASP A 14 -8.69 43.54 10.85
CA ASP A 14 -9.44 44.42 9.97
C ASP A 14 -9.91 43.70 8.70
N GLU A 15 -9.12 42.75 8.19
CA GLU A 15 -9.53 41.83 7.11
C GLU A 15 -10.76 41.01 7.52
N GLN A 16 -10.74 40.40 8.69
CA GLN A 16 -11.87 39.61 9.21
C GLN A 16 -13.11 40.51 9.45
N LYS A 17 -12.95 41.71 10.01
CA LYS A 17 -14.07 42.66 10.18
C LYS A 17 -14.73 43.06 8.86
N ALA A 18 -13.93 43.29 7.81
CA ALA A 18 -14.44 43.58 6.48
C ALA A 18 -15.21 42.39 5.88
N ILE A 19 -14.69 41.19 6.02
CA ILE A 19 -15.31 39.95 5.55
C ILE A 19 -16.64 39.66 6.25
N ILE A 20 -16.68 39.79 7.57
CA ILE A 20 -17.87 39.50 8.36
C ILE A 20 -19.04 40.47 8.00
N LYS A 21 -18.74 41.73 7.75
CA LYS A 21 -19.75 42.79 7.47
C LYS A 21 -20.31 42.75 6.05
N THR A 22 -19.70 42.00 5.11
CA THR A 22 -20.19 41.98 3.72
C THR A 22 -21.59 41.36 3.64
N ASP A 23 -22.47 41.96 2.85
CA ASP A 23 -23.83 41.45 2.51
C ASP A 23 -23.93 41.14 1.00
N GLU A 24 -22.91 40.53 0.47
CA GLU A 24 -22.83 40.06 -0.92
C GLU A 24 -22.41 38.61 -0.93
N ASP A 25 -22.69 37.90 -2.03
CA ASP A 25 -22.11 36.58 -2.25
C ASP A 25 -20.58 36.71 -2.21
N THR A 26 -19.95 36.01 -1.27
CA THR A 26 -18.56 36.28 -0.91
C THR A 26 -17.74 35.03 -1.00
N MET A 27 -16.60 35.15 -1.62
CA MET A 27 -15.53 34.14 -1.64
C MET A 27 -14.31 34.68 -0.89
N VAL A 28 -13.98 34.04 0.22
CA VAL A 28 -12.80 34.38 1.03
C VAL A 28 -11.63 33.51 0.58
N VAL A 29 -10.71 34.14 -0.16
CA VAL A 29 -9.44 33.52 -0.53
C VAL A 29 -8.49 33.64 0.65
N SER A 30 -8.19 32.52 1.25
CA SER A 30 -7.38 32.46 2.46
C SER A 30 -6.02 31.83 2.19
N ASN A 31 -5.10 32.01 3.14
CA ASN A 31 -3.81 31.33 3.16
C ASN A 31 -3.75 30.39 4.36
N PRO A 32 -2.77 29.47 4.42
CA PRO A 32 -2.61 28.58 5.56
C PRO A 32 -2.47 29.36 6.88
N GLY A 33 -3.12 28.90 7.96
CA GLY A 33 -2.98 29.51 9.28
C GLY A 33 -3.57 30.90 9.51
N THR A 34 -4.44 31.39 8.59
CA THR A 34 -5.07 32.73 8.68
C THR A 34 -6.42 32.74 9.40
N GLY A 35 -6.86 31.60 9.95
CA GLY A 35 -8.09 31.52 10.73
C GLY A 35 -9.38 31.37 9.93
N LYS A 36 -9.38 30.64 8.81
CA LYS A 36 -10.52 30.33 7.94
C LYS A 36 -11.79 29.98 8.69
N THR A 37 -11.79 28.86 9.40
CA THR A 37 -12.94 28.34 10.14
C THR A 37 -13.39 29.29 11.27
N PHE A 38 -12.45 30.04 11.85
CA PHE A 38 -12.77 31.07 12.83
C PHE A 38 -13.52 32.25 12.20
N THR A 39 -13.10 32.70 11.02
CA THR A 39 -13.77 33.79 10.28
C THR A 39 -15.17 33.36 9.85
N LEU A 40 -15.37 32.10 9.45
CA LEU A 40 -16.68 31.54 9.14
C LEU A 40 -17.57 31.51 10.38
N ALA A 41 -17.05 31.07 11.54
CA ALA A 41 -17.80 31.10 12.81
C ALA A 41 -18.17 32.54 13.25
N LEU A 42 -17.27 33.51 13.03
CA LEU A 42 -17.60 34.94 13.25
C LEU A 42 -18.73 35.44 12.34
N LYS A 43 -18.76 35.02 11.07
CA LYS A 43 -19.85 35.34 10.14
C LYS A 43 -21.19 34.79 10.61
N VAL A 44 -21.21 33.54 11.11
CA VAL A 44 -22.41 32.98 11.75
C VAL A 44 -22.88 33.82 12.93
N MET A 45 -21.96 34.29 13.79
CA MET A 45 -22.30 35.15 14.92
C MET A 45 -22.90 36.49 14.44
N GLU A 46 -22.36 37.10 13.40
CA GLU A 46 -22.88 38.33 12.82
C GLU A 46 -24.29 38.13 12.26
N LEU A 47 -24.56 37.05 11.54
CA LEU A 47 -25.91 36.72 11.04
C LEU A 47 -26.92 36.59 12.19
N LEU A 48 -26.59 35.91 13.27
CA LEU A 48 -27.44 35.74 14.45
C LEU A 48 -27.70 37.08 15.17
N GLN A 49 -26.68 37.93 15.23
CA GLN A 49 -26.81 39.31 15.80
C GLN A 49 -27.62 40.22 14.91
N SER A 50 -27.65 39.98 13.62
CA SER A 50 -28.49 40.70 12.63
C SER A 50 -29.92 40.12 12.55
N ASN A 51 -30.35 39.33 13.53
CA ASN A 51 -31.67 38.71 13.66
C ASN A 51 -32.03 37.76 12.50
N VAL A 52 -31.02 37.06 11.95
CA VAL A 52 -31.26 35.93 11.04
C VAL A 52 -31.67 34.73 11.89
N GLU A 53 -32.72 34.03 11.48
CA GLU A 53 -33.15 32.81 12.18
C GLU A 53 -32.11 31.70 12.03
N PRO A 54 -31.78 30.98 13.11
CA PRO A 54 -30.77 29.95 13.09
C PRO A 54 -31.03 28.84 12.05
N GLU A 55 -32.28 28.49 11.81
CA GLU A 55 -32.71 27.48 10.83
C GLU A 55 -32.47 27.93 9.38
N ASP A 56 -32.29 29.23 9.13
CA ASP A 56 -31.96 29.80 7.83
C ASP A 56 -30.46 29.76 7.50
N ILE A 57 -29.64 29.23 8.42
CA ILE A 57 -28.18 29.14 8.29
C ILE A 57 -27.79 27.68 8.09
N LEU A 58 -27.12 27.39 6.99
CA LEU A 58 -26.49 26.12 6.70
C LEU A 58 -24.98 26.30 6.59
N CYS A 59 -24.23 25.56 7.42
CA CYS A 59 -22.79 25.42 7.33
C CYS A 59 -22.44 24.04 6.74
N ILE A 60 -21.65 24.02 5.68
CA ILE A 60 -21.18 22.77 5.03
C ILE A 60 -19.67 22.62 5.23
N THR A 61 -19.26 21.41 5.59
CA THR A 61 -17.87 21.00 5.77
C THR A 61 -17.59 19.68 5.04
N PHE A 62 -16.31 19.29 4.93
CA PHE A 62 -15.93 18.05 4.22
C PHE A 62 -15.96 16.79 5.08
N THR A 63 -15.72 16.93 6.38
CA THR A 63 -15.59 15.77 7.27
C THR A 63 -16.41 15.95 8.53
N GLU A 64 -16.85 14.85 9.14
CA GLU A 64 -17.53 14.85 10.44
C GLU A 64 -16.67 15.49 11.55
N LYS A 65 -15.36 15.33 11.48
CA LYS A 65 -14.43 15.98 12.41
C LYS A 65 -14.49 17.51 12.25
N ALA A 66 -14.43 18.03 11.02
CA ALA A 66 -14.54 19.46 10.75
C ALA A 66 -15.93 20.01 11.15
N GLN A 67 -16.98 19.22 10.96
CA GLN A 67 -18.34 19.55 11.44
C GLN A 67 -18.37 19.75 12.96
N LYS A 68 -17.77 18.85 13.72
CA LYS A 68 -17.67 18.94 15.17
C LYS A 68 -16.82 20.13 15.61
N GLU A 69 -15.65 20.32 14.99
CA GLU A 69 -14.78 21.47 15.29
C GLU A 69 -15.47 22.82 15.00
N MET A 70 -16.24 22.90 13.91
CA MET A 70 -17.03 24.07 13.58
C MET A 70 -18.12 24.35 14.62
N PHE A 71 -18.86 23.32 15.03
CA PHE A 71 -19.86 23.43 16.08
C PHE A 71 -19.24 23.90 17.41
N GLU A 72 -18.11 23.36 17.80
CA GLU A 72 -17.39 23.75 19.02
C GLU A 72 -16.95 25.23 18.97
N LYS A 73 -16.39 25.68 17.83
CA LYS A 73 -16.00 27.08 17.63
C LYS A 73 -17.18 28.04 17.68
N ILE A 74 -18.28 27.72 17.00
CA ILE A 74 -19.51 28.50 17.01
C ILE A 74 -20.08 28.58 18.44
N SER A 75 -20.09 27.44 19.15
CA SER A 75 -20.59 27.38 20.52
C SER A 75 -19.74 28.20 21.52
N SER A 76 -18.42 28.19 21.34
CA SER A 76 -17.50 28.98 22.17
C SER A 76 -17.73 30.48 21.95
N LEU A 77 -17.81 30.95 20.71
CA LEU A 77 -18.07 32.34 20.38
C LEU A 77 -19.48 32.80 20.84
N ALA A 78 -20.48 31.93 20.73
CA ALA A 78 -21.83 32.20 21.21
C ALA A 78 -21.85 32.43 22.74
N LYS A 79 -21.10 31.64 23.50
CA LYS A 79 -20.96 31.79 24.93
C LYS A 79 -20.34 33.15 25.29
N GLU A 80 -19.26 33.55 24.59
CA GLU A 80 -18.60 34.86 24.79
C GLU A 80 -19.56 36.02 24.47
N ARG A 81 -20.39 35.89 23.42
CA ARG A 81 -21.37 36.90 23.00
C ARG A 81 -22.73 36.78 23.66
N LYS A 82 -22.86 35.92 24.67
CA LYS A 82 -24.09 35.67 25.43
C LYS A 82 -25.28 35.22 24.55
N ILE A 83 -25.03 34.54 23.44
CA ILE A 83 -26.09 33.96 22.59
C ILE A 83 -26.49 32.61 23.20
N PRO A 84 -27.80 32.34 23.38
CA PRO A 84 -28.25 31.06 23.95
C PRO A 84 -27.88 29.88 23.11
N ILE A 85 -27.36 28.82 23.73
CA ILE A 85 -26.99 27.56 23.05
C ILE A 85 -28.15 26.93 22.29
N SER A 86 -29.39 27.16 22.74
CA SER A 86 -30.60 26.69 22.05
C SER A 86 -30.75 27.28 20.64
N LYS A 87 -30.21 28.46 20.36
CA LYS A 87 -30.16 29.01 19.00
C LYS A 87 -29.10 28.29 18.17
N ILE A 88 -27.95 27.96 18.78
CA ILE A 88 -26.83 27.29 18.07
C ILE A 88 -27.23 25.88 17.65
N LEU A 89 -27.96 25.16 18.49
CA LEU A 89 -28.44 23.80 18.20
C LEU A 89 -29.44 23.74 17.02
N LYS A 90 -29.97 24.86 16.57
CA LYS A 90 -30.87 24.93 15.42
C LYS A 90 -30.15 25.26 14.11
N ILE A 91 -28.91 25.68 14.16
CA ILE A 91 -28.08 25.89 12.96
C ILE A 91 -27.83 24.54 12.32
N LYS A 92 -28.02 24.47 11.00
CA LYS A 92 -27.72 23.27 10.22
C LYS A 92 -26.21 23.22 9.95
N ILE A 93 -25.52 22.25 10.54
CA ILE A 93 -24.10 22.03 10.29
C ILE A 93 -23.93 20.60 9.78
N HIS A 94 -23.56 20.44 8.52
CA HIS A 94 -23.53 19.16 7.83
C HIS A 94 -22.27 18.98 6.98
N THR A 95 -21.95 17.71 6.64
CA THR A 95 -21.12 17.43 5.47
C THR A 95 -22.00 17.38 4.22
N PHE A 96 -21.42 17.51 3.03
CA PHE A 96 -22.16 17.38 1.77
C PHE A 96 -23.01 16.10 1.73
N HIS A 97 -22.38 14.96 2.02
CA HIS A 97 -23.05 13.67 2.02
C HIS A 97 -24.13 13.54 3.09
N SER A 98 -23.90 14.05 4.30
CA SER A 98 -24.90 13.96 5.37
C SER A 98 -26.13 14.81 5.08
N PHE A 99 -25.94 15.98 4.47
CA PHE A 99 -27.06 16.82 4.05
C PHE A 99 -27.86 16.20 2.90
N ALA A 100 -27.16 15.69 1.87
CA ALA A 100 -27.80 15.00 0.76
C ALA A 100 -28.58 13.75 1.23
N LEU A 101 -27.97 12.95 2.09
CA LEU A 101 -28.60 11.75 2.66
C LEU A 101 -29.85 12.08 3.45
N GLN A 102 -29.78 13.10 4.32
CA GLN A 102 -30.93 13.52 5.09
C GLN A 102 -32.10 13.91 4.19
N TYR A 103 -31.86 14.78 3.20
CA TYR A 103 -32.89 15.22 2.26
C TYR A 103 -33.50 14.05 1.48
N LEU A 104 -32.65 13.18 0.89
CA LEU A 104 -33.11 12.07 0.07
C LEU A 104 -33.91 11.03 0.88
N LYS A 105 -33.59 10.85 2.16
CA LYS A 105 -34.41 10.05 3.09
C LYS A 105 -35.75 10.69 3.40
N GLU A 106 -35.77 11.99 3.67
CA GLU A 106 -36.98 12.74 3.98
C GLU A 106 -37.99 12.71 2.81
N VAL A 107 -37.51 12.72 1.57
CA VAL A 107 -38.36 12.63 0.37
C VAL A 107 -38.58 11.19 -0.11
N GLY A 108 -38.08 10.16 0.62
CA GLY A 108 -38.35 8.75 0.32
C GLY A 108 -37.65 8.22 -0.95
N LEU A 109 -36.57 8.84 -1.39
CA LEU A 109 -35.83 8.45 -2.62
C LEU A 109 -34.75 7.39 -2.38
N ILE A 110 -34.42 7.08 -1.14
CA ILE A 110 -33.44 6.03 -0.80
C ILE A 110 -34.19 4.79 -0.30
N SER A 111 -34.08 3.70 -1.06
CA SER A 111 -34.67 2.39 -0.71
C SER A 111 -33.63 1.29 -0.53
N GLY A 112 -32.41 1.46 -1.04
CA GLY A 112 -31.33 0.46 -0.97
C GLY A 112 -30.30 0.72 0.12
N ASN A 113 -29.27 -0.13 0.17
CA ASN A 113 -28.15 0.06 1.07
C ASN A 113 -27.15 1.07 0.50
N ILE A 114 -26.50 1.80 1.41
CA ILE A 114 -25.34 2.62 1.03
C ILE A 114 -24.12 1.72 1.19
N ILE A 115 -23.46 1.42 0.06
CA ILE A 115 -22.29 0.55 0.04
C ILE A 115 -20.99 1.38 0.13
N GLY A 116 -20.03 0.81 0.84
CA GLY A 116 -18.70 1.40 1.01
C GLY A 116 -17.74 1.08 -0.14
N ASN A 117 -16.55 1.68 -0.07
CA ASN A 117 -15.50 1.51 -1.08
C ASN A 117 -15.01 0.07 -1.24
N ASN A 118 -15.16 -0.78 -0.23
CA ASN A 118 -14.76 -2.18 -0.29
C ASN A 118 -15.51 -2.94 -1.40
N PHE A 119 -16.79 -2.64 -1.63
CA PHE A 119 -17.54 -3.24 -2.73
C PHE A 119 -17.09 -2.76 -4.10
N LEU A 120 -16.71 -1.48 -4.24
CA LEU A 120 -16.11 -0.99 -5.47
C LEU A 120 -14.79 -1.74 -5.76
N ARG A 121 -13.92 -1.84 -4.78
CA ARG A 121 -12.63 -2.57 -4.89
C ARG A 121 -12.86 -4.04 -5.24
N PHE A 122 -13.80 -4.69 -4.59
CA PHE A 122 -14.12 -6.09 -4.83
C PHE A 122 -14.67 -6.30 -6.25
N SER A 123 -15.58 -5.46 -6.70
CA SER A 123 -16.11 -5.50 -8.07
C SER A 123 -15.04 -5.26 -9.14
N ILE A 124 -14.11 -4.34 -8.88
CA ILE A 124 -12.94 -4.14 -9.75
C ILE A 124 -12.09 -5.41 -9.79
N LEU A 125 -11.79 -6.01 -8.64
CA LEU A 125 -11.01 -7.24 -8.57
C LEU A 125 -11.68 -8.37 -9.36
N GLU A 126 -12.99 -8.61 -9.13
CA GLU A 126 -13.74 -9.63 -9.85
C GLU A 126 -13.69 -9.41 -11.37
N SER A 127 -13.90 -8.18 -11.82
CA SER A 127 -13.85 -7.84 -13.25
C SER A 127 -12.48 -8.08 -13.85
N PHE A 128 -11.39 -7.64 -13.19
CA PHE A 128 -10.02 -7.85 -13.69
C PHE A 128 -9.56 -9.31 -13.61
N VAL A 129 -10.04 -10.09 -12.64
CA VAL A 129 -9.74 -11.52 -12.54
C VAL A 129 -10.53 -12.32 -13.59
N ALA A 130 -11.79 -11.99 -13.83
CA ALA A 130 -12.62 -12.63 -14.87
C ALA A 130 -12.11 -12.33 -16.28
N ASN A 131 -11.64 -11.11 -16.50
CA ASN A 131 -11.04 -10.67 -17.77
C ASN A 131 -9.58 -11.09 -17.86
N GLN A 132 -9.32 -12.37 -18.00
CA GLN A 132 -7.97 -12.96 -18.02
C GLN A 132 -7.04 -12.46 -19.16
N ALA A 133 -7.45 -11.45 -19.92
CA ALA A 133 -6.72 -10.98 -21.09
C ALA A 133 -5.45 -10.17 -20.77
N LEU A 134 -5.31 -9.63 -19.56
CA LEU A 134 -4.16 -8.78 -19.19
C LEU A 134 -3.04 -9.49 -18.42
N ASN A 135 -3.10 -10.77 -18.20
CA ASN A 135 -2.03 -11.56 -17.59
C ASN A 135 -1.45 -10.99 -16.28
N TYR A 136 -2.21 -10.19 -15.55
CA TYR A 136 -1.81 -9.68 -14.26
C TYR A 136 -2.01 -10.74 -13.18
N GLY A 137 -0.98 -11.01 -12.35
CA GLY A 137 -1.16 -11.84 -11.16
C GLY A 137 -2.16 -11.21 -10.20
N LYS A 138 -3.00 -12.03 -9.56
CA LYS A 138 -4.01 -11.58 -8.59
C LYS A 138 -3.41 -10.66 -7.51
N GLY A 139 -2.20 -10.97 -7.01
CA GLY A 139 -1.49 -10.12 -6.05
C GLY A 139 -1.19 -8.72 -6.58
N TYR A 140 -0.79 -8.59 -7.85
CA TYR A 140 -0.56 -7.29 -8.49
C TYR A 140 -1.87 -6.55 -8.76
N ILE A 141 -2.94 -7.26 -9.13
CA ILE A 141 -4.26 -6.66 -9.28
C ILE A 141 -4.69 -6.04 -7.95
N ILE A 142 -4.55 -6.79 -6.84
CA ILE A 142 -4.92 -6.33 -5.50
C ILE A 142 -4.08 -5.13 -5.03
N SER A 143 -2.74 -5.21 -5.17
CA SER A 143 -1.84 -4.20 -4.59
C SER A 143 -1.68 -2.92 -5.41
N ASP A 144 -1.78 -3.03 -6.73
CA ASP A 144 -1.44 -1.93 -7.65
C ASP A 144 -2.61 -1.47 -8.53
N ILE A 145 -3.40 -2.40 -9.07
CA ILE A 145 -4.47 -2.05 -10.01
C ILE A 145 -5.71 -1.58 -9.26
N VAL A 146 -6.23 -2.38 -8.33
CA VAL A 146 -7.49 -2.07 -7.63
C VAL A 146 -7.48 -0.69 -6.99
N PRO A 147 -6.46 -0.27 -6.22
CA PRO A 147 -6.45 1.07 -5.62
C PRO A 147 -6.44 2.20 -6.64
N LYS A 148 -5.73 2.04 -7.74
CA LYS A 148 -5.64 3.07 -8.79
C LYS A 148 -6.92 3.16 -9.60
N VAL A 149 -7.51 2.02 -9.98
CA VAL A 149 -8.79 1.96 -10.71
C VAL A 149 -9.94 2.46 -9.83
N GLU A 150 -9.94 2.13 -8.54
CA GLU A 150 -10.89 2.69 -7.57
C GLU A 150 -10.83 4.22 -7.56
N ASN A 151 -9.63 4.78 -7.36
CA ASN A 151 -9.44 6.22 -7.34
C ASN A 151 -9.90 6.87 -8.64
N ALA A 152 -9.54 6.29 -9.79
CA ALA A 152 -9.94 6.78 -11.10
C ALA A 152 -11.46 6.71 -11.32
N THR A 153 -12.10 5.62 -10.91
CA THR A 153 -13.57 5.45 -11.00
C THR A 153 -14.28 6.49 -10.15
N ARG A 154 -13.85 6.68 -8.90
CA ARG A 154 -14.40 7.70 -8.00
C ARG A 154 -14.21 9.10 -8.56
N TYR A 155 -13.03 9.38 -9.09
CA TYR A 155 -12.73 10.66 -9.71
C TYR A 155 -13.66 10.96 -10.88
N MET A 156 -13.82 10.03 -11.81
CA MET A 156 -14.74 10.16 -12.95
C MET A 156 -16.18 10.39 -12.48
N LYS A 157 -16.63 9.61 -11.51
CA LYS A 157 -17.97 9.71 -10.98
C LYS A 157 -18.26 11.08 -10.34
N ASN A 158 -17.28 11.62 -9.62
CA ASN A 158 -17.38 12.95 -9.01
C ASN A 158 -17.46 14.10 -10.05
N PHE A 159 -16.99 13.83 -11.28
CA PHE A 159 -17.20 14.73 -12.44
C PHE A 159 -18.50 14.42 -13.22
N GLY A 160 -19.29 13.46 -12.77
CA GLY A 160 -20.50 13.02 -13.46
C GLY A 160 -20.24 12.24 -14.76
N VAL A 161 -19.03 11.67 -14.92
CA VAL A 161 -18.64 10.81 -16.04
C VAL A 161 -18.97 9.36 -15.66
N THR A 162 -20.12 8.88 -16.11
CA THR A 162 -20.59 7.51 -15.95
C THR A 162 -20.10 6.62 -17.11
N PRO A 163 -20.06 5.28 -16.98
CA PRO A 163 -19.54 4.40 -18.03
C PRO A 163 -20.22 4.56 -19.38
N ASP A 164 -21.53 4.83 -19.40
CA ASP A 164 -22.33 5.06 -20.60
C ASP A 164 -21.99 6.35 -21.34
N LYS A 165 -21.34 7.30 -20.66
CA LYS A 165 -20.88 8.55 -21.26
C LYS A 165 -19.46 8.46 -21.83
N ILE A 166 -18.76 7.36 -21.68
CA ILE A 166 -17.40 7.18 -22.18
C ILE A 166 -17.46 6.63 -23.61
N ASP A 167 -17.04 7.45 -24.58
CA ASP A 167 -16.78 6.97 -25.94
C ASP A 167 -15.36 6.41 -26.00
N LEU A 168 -15.25 5.10 -26.25
CA LEU A 168 -13.97 4.41 -26.29
C LEU A 168 -13.13 4.84 -27.52
N GLY A 169 -13.78 5.17 -28.64
CA GLY A 169 -13.07 5.61 -29.84
C GLY A 169 -12.40 6.95 -29.62
N ASP A 170 -13.16 7.92 -29.13
CA ASP A 170 -12.66 9.26 -28.81
C ASP A 170 -11.56 9.19 -27.73
N ALA A 171 -11.74 8.36 -26.68
CA ALA A 171 -10.76 8.19 -25.64
C ALA A 171 -9.47 7.50 -26.13
N GLU A 172 -9.57 6.50 -27.03
CA GLU A 172 -8.40 5.87 -27.67
C GLU A 172 -7.63 6.85 -28.57
N ASP A 173 -8.33 7.77 -29.27
CA ASP A 173 -7.66 8.77 -30.09
C ASP A 173 -6.95 9.84 -29.26
N GLU A 174 -7.52 10.27 -28.14
CA GLU A 174 -6.81 11.12 -27.19
C GLU A 174 -5.65 10.39 -26.50
N LEU A 175 -5.82 9.09 -26.17
CA LEU A 175 -4.76 8.27 -25.59
C LEU A 175 -3.53 8.19 -26.50
N LYS A 176 -3.72 8.05 -27.84
CA LYS A 176 -2.62 8.08 -28.82
C LYS A 176 -1.83 9.38 -28.79
N LYS A 177 -2.49 10.53 -28.52
CA LYS A 177 -1.84 11.84 -28.45
C LYS A 177 -1.06 12.05 -27.14
N LEU A 178 -1.48 11.37 -26.06
CA LEU A 178 -0.90 11.50 -24.73
C LEU A 178 0.21 10.48 -24.46
N HIS A 179 0.25 9.39 -25.22
CA HIS A 179 1.22 8.33 -25.03
C HIS A 179 2.57 8.70 -25.64
N ASP A 180 3.59 8.72 -24.81
CA ASP A 180 4.98 8.90 -25.22
C ASP A 180 5.67 7.53 -25.19
N GLU A 181 5.87 6.94 -26.36
CA GLU A 181 6.47 5.61 -26.50
C GLU A 181 7.92 5.54 -25.98
N ASP A 182 8.65 6.64 -26.01
CA ASP A 182 10.04 6.70 -25.56
C ASP A 182 10.14 6.70 -24.02
N ARG A 183 9.10 7.08 -23.31
CA ARG A 183 9.05 7.14 -21.84
C ARG A 183 8.23 6.04 -21.18
N SER A 184 7.41 5.33 -21.93
CA SER A 184 6.51 4.31 -21.40
C SER A 184 7.09 2.90 -21.55
N SER A 185 7.07 2.13 -20.48
CA SER A 185 7.37 0.69 -20.52
C SER A 185 6.17 -0.16 -21.01
N ILE A 186 5.06 0.48 -21.38
CA ILE A 186 3.79 -0.14 -21.75
C ILE A 186 3.45 0.28 -23.18
N THR A 187 3.15 -0.69 -24.04
CA THR A 187 2.82 -0.45 -25.45
C THR A 187 1.44 0.22 -25.60
N MET A 188 1.21 0.87 -26.74
CA MET A 188 -0.08 1.47 -27.06
C MET A 188 -1.22 0.43 -27.06
N ASP A 189 -0.97 -0.78 -27.55
CA ASP A 189 -1.98 -1.84 -27.55
C ASP A 189 -2.35 -2.31 -26.14
N GLU A 190 -1.38 -2.36 -25.23
CA GLU A 190 -1.62 -2.63 -23.81
C GLU A 190 -2.40 -1.51 -23.13
N MET A 191 -2.08 -0.26 -23.46
CA MET A 191 -2.80 0.90 -22.94
C MET A 191 -4.26 0.90 -23.39
N LYS A 192 -4.55 0.62 -24.66
CA LYS A 192 -5.92 0.48 -25.19
C LYS A 192 -6.66 -0.70 -24.55
N ALA A 193 -5.98 -1.84 -24.40
CA ALA A 193 -6.57 -2.98 -23.72
C ALA A 193 -6.94 -2.62 -22.28
N PHE A 194 -6.03 -1.94 -21.55
CA PHE A 194 -6.31 -1.49 -20.19
C PHE A 194 -7.46 -0.47 -20.12
N LEU A 195 -7.52 0.48 -21.05
CA LEU A 195 -8.64 1.43 -21.13
C LEU A 195 -9.99 0.70 -21.25
N ARG A 196 -10.08 -0.31 -22.11
CA ARG A 196 -11.31 -1.12 -22.27
C ARG A 196 -11.65 -1.86 -20.98
N TYR A 197 -10.68 -2.53 -20.34
CA TYR A 197 -10.90 -3.24 -19.08
C TYR A 197 -11.25 -2.31 -17.93
N PHE A 198 -10.68 -1.11 -17.92
CA PHE A 198 -11.04 -0.08 -16.95
C PHE A 198 -12.52 0.31 -17.09
N VAL A 199 -12.98 0.59 -18.30
CA VAL A 199 -14.38 0.94 -18.57
C VAL A 199 -15.31 -0.24 -18.28
N GLU A 200 -14.92 -1.46 -18.61
CA GLU A 200 -15.68 -2.68 -18.28
C GLU A 200 -15.77 -2.90 -16.77
N ALA A 201 -14.70 -2.71 -16.01
CA ALA A 201 -14.72 -2.81 -14.56
C ALA A 201 -15.62 -1.75 -13.91
N TYR A 202 -15.57 -0.54 -14.42
CA TYR A 202 -16.46 0.53 -13.96
C TYR A 202 -17.93 0.20 -14.27
N LYS A 203 -18.22 -0.27 -15.47
CA LYS A 203 -19.56 -0.73 -15.85
C LYS A 203 -20.04 -1.90 -15.00
N HIS A 204 -19.18 -2.90 -14.78
CA HIS A 204 -19.49 -4.05 -13.93
C HIS A 204 -19.90 -3.62 -12.51
N TYR A 205 -19.22 -2.63 -11.94
CA TYR A 205 -19.56 -2.06 -10.65
C TYR A 205 -20.94 -1.39 -10.66
N GLU A 206 -21.21 -0.52 -11.64
CA GLU A 206 -22.51 0.16 -11.73
C GLU A 206 -23.67 -0.82 -11.97
N ASP A 207 -23.47 -1.82 -12.84
CA ASP A 207 -24.45 -2.88 -13.09
C ASP A 207 -24.70 -3.75 -11.83
N SER A 208 -23.66 -3.99 -11.02
CA SER A 208 -23.80 -4.73 -9.76
C SER A 208 -24.64 -3.96 -8.73
N LYS A 209 -24.38 -2.66 -8.59
CA LYS A 209 -25.22 -1.78 -7.74
C LYS A 209 -26.68 -1.76 -8.21
N ALA A 210 -26.89 -1.58 -9.51
CA ALA A 210 -28.24 -1.52 -10.07
C ALA A 210 -29.03 -2.80 -9.81
N ARG A 211 -28.40 -3.97 -9.94
CA ARG A 211 -29.03 -5.28 -9.65
C ARG A 211 -29.47 -5.42 -8.20
N ASN A 212 -28.73 -4.85 -7.27
CA ASN A 212 -28.99 -4.95 -5.84
C ASN A 212 -29.79 -3.76 -5.28
N ALA A 213 -30.10 -2.77 -6.10
CA ALA A 213 -30.64 -1.46 -5.69
C ALA A 213 -29.76 -0.73 -4.68
N ASP A 214 -28.43 -0.98 -4.72
CA ASP A 214 -27.46 -0.34 -3.86
C ASP A 214 -27.01 1.01 -4.44
N ILE A 215 -26.60 1.92 -3.58
CA ILE A 215 -26.04 3.22 -3.94
C ILE A 215 -24.73 3.45 -3.20
N ASP A 216 -23.81 4.18 -3.80
CA ASP A 216 -22.60 4.64 -3.13
C ASP A 216 -22.66 6.13 -2.74
N PHE A 217 -21.62 6.62 -2.10
CA PHE A 217 -21.58 8.01 -1.65
C PHE A 217 -21.64 9.04 -2.80
N ALA A 218 -21.07 8.73 -3.97
CA ALA A 218 -21.14 9.64 -5.11
C ALA A 218 -22.55 9.65 -5.71
N ASP A 219 -23.27 8.52 -5.69
CA ASP A 219 -24.67 8.47 -6.14
C ASP A 219 -25.55 9.38 -5.30
N LEU A 220 -25.32 9.48 -3.97
CA LEU A 220 -26.08 10.37 -3.10
C LEU A 220 -26.04 11.82 -3.59
N LEU A 221 -24.84 12.30 -3.97
CA LEU A 221 -24.68 13.67 -4.45
C LEU A 221 -25.31 13.87 -5.83
N LEU A 222 -25.10 12.93 -6.75
CA LEU A 222 -25.71 12.96 -8.09
C LEU A 222 -27.24 12.94 -8.01
N MET A 223 -27.82 12.03 -7.21
CA MET A 223 -29.25 11.94 -6.98
C MET A 223 -29.79 13.22 -6.33
N PHE A 224 -29.05 13.79 -5.38
CA PHE A 224 -29.44 15.05 -4.76
C PHE A 224 -29.53 16.16 -5.81
N VAL A 225 -28.51 16.38 -6.60
CA VAL A 225 -28.48 17.44 -7.63
C VAL A 225 -29.63 17.25 -8.64
N GLU A 226 -29.88 16.03 -9.07
CA GLU A 226 -30.96 15.70 -10.01
C GLU A 226 -32.35 15.87 -9.41
N LYS A 227 -32.56 15.43 -8.18
CA LYS A 227 -33.89 15.32 -7.56
C LYS A 227 -34.23 16.44 -6.57
N PHE A 228 -33.28 17.32 -6.25
CA PHE A 228 -33.57 18.41 -5.30
C PHE A 228 -34.66 19.33 -5.80
N ARG A 229 -35.75 19.44 -5.04
CA ARG A 229 -36.88 20.32 -5.28
C ARG A 229 -37.31 21.00 -3.98
N GLY A 230 -36.42 21.00 -2.98
CA GLY A 230 -36.66 21.58 -1.65
C GLY A 230 -36.62 23.11 -1.68
N ALA A 231 -37.02 23.72 -0.57
CA ALA A 231 -36.87 25.16 -0.37
C ALA A 231 -35.37 25.51 -0.29
N LYS A 232 -35.04 26.62 -0.96
CA LYS A 232 -33.69 27.18 -0.88
C LYS A 232 -33.38 27.70 0.52
N ILE A 233 -32.14 27.56 0.96
CA ILE A 233 -31.70 28.01 2.26
C ILE A 233 -31.15 29.43 2.15
N PRO A 234 -31.62 30.38 2.97
CA PRO A 234 -31.24 31.78 2.83
C PRO A 234 -29.73 32.02 2.90
N TYR A 235 -29.04 31.43 3.84
CA TYR A 235 -27.60 31.63 4.05
C TYR A 235 -26.85 30.29 4.04
N VAL A 236 -26.00 30.11 3.05
CA VAL A 236 -25.15 28.90 2.91
C VAL A 236 -23.68 29.30 3.07
N LEU A 237 -23.02 28.70 4.02
CA LEU A 237 -21.60 28.88 4.32
C LEU A 237 -20.85 27.58 4.09
N VAL A 238 -19.75 27.64 3.32
CA VAL A 238 -18.95 26.47 2.96
C VAL A 238 -17.50 26.68 3.41
N ASP A 239 -16.97 25.77 4.22
CA ASP A 239 -15.55 25.74 4.58
C ASP A 239 -14.78 24.86 3.60
N GLU A 240 -13.46 25.11 3.45
CA GLU A 240 -12.53 24.34 2.59
C GLU A 240 -13.05 24.16 1.14
N MET A 241 -13.63 25.22 0.55
CA MET A 241 -14.29 25.16 -0.77
C MET A 241 -13.39 24.63 -1.90
N GLN A 242 -12.07 24.71 -1.77
CA GLN A 242 -11.12 24.23 -2.78
C GLN A 242 -11.13 22.68 -2.93
N ASP A 243 -11.72 21.98 -1.98
CA ASP A 243 -11.83 20.52 -2.03
C ASP A 243 -13.14 20.04 -2.68
N MET A 244 -14.06 20.97 -3.02
CA MET A 244 -15.32 20.64 -3.67
C MET A 244 -15.09 20.00 -5.04
N ASN A 245 -15.76 18.89 -5.28
CA ASN A 245 -15.91 18.34 -6.61
C ASN A 245 -17.04 19.08 -7.40
N LYS A 246 -17.15 18.77 -8.70
CA LYS A 246 -18.14 19.41 -9.56
C LYS A 246 -19.57 19.21 -9.05
N THR A 247 -19.92 18.00 -8.62
CA THR A 247 -21.26 17.67 -8.14
C THR A 247 -21.60 18.42 -6.84
N GLU A 248 -20.62 18.57 -5.93
CA GLU A 248 -20.76 19.36 -4.70
C GLU A 248 -20.95 20.85 -5.00
N ALA A 249 -20.22 21.39 -5.98
CA ALA A 249 -20.39 22.76 -6.42
C ALA A 249 -21.80 23.01 -7.03
N GLU A 250 -22.31 22.08 -7.84
CA GLU A 250 -23.67 22.12 -8.37
C GLU A 250 -24.73 22.01 -7.25
N MET A 251 -24.48 21.16 -6.25
CA MET A 251 -25.32 21.06 -5.06
C MET A 251 -25.39 22.42 -4.34
N VAL A 252 -24.25 23.07 -4.05
CA VAL A 252 -24.21 24.39 -3.41
C VAL A 252 -25.05 25.40 -4.21
N LYS A 253 -24.83 25.50 -5.54
CA LYS A 253 -25.58 26.41 -6.43
C LYS A 253 -27.09 26.13 -6.39
N SER A 254 -27.52 24.88 -6.21
CA SER A 254 -28.92 24.47 -6.19
C SER A 254 -29.65 24.89 -4.91
N ILE A 255 -28.97 24.91 -3.76
CA ILE A 255 -29.57 25.08 -2.42
C ILE A 255 -29.56 26.54 -1.93
N VAL A 256 -28.70 27.40 -2.49
CA VAL A 256 -28.56 28.81 -2.04
C VAL A 256 -29.80 29.62 -2.36
N GLY A 257 -30.31 30.32 -1.33
CA GLY A 257 -31.50 31.21 -1.46
C GLY A 257 -31.19 32.68 -1.54
N LYS A 258 -30.38 33.19 -0.60
CA LYS A 258 -30.15 34.65 -0.48
C LYS A 258 -28.65 34.99 -0.57
N ARG A 259 -27.81 34.35 0.22
CA ARG A 259 -26.36 34.63 0.28
C ARG A 259 -25.53 33.37 0.37
N LEU A 260 -24.46 33.41 -0.39
CA LEU A 260 -23.41 32.40 -0.39
C LEU A 260 -22.13 32.95 0.22
N PHE A 261 -21.54 32.22 1.15
CA PHE A 261 -20.29 32.58 1.79
C PHE A 261 -19.32 31.38 1.71
N LEU A 262 -18.29 31.49 0.91
CA LEU A 262 -17.32 30.46 0.65
C LEU A 262 -15.97 30.84 1.29
N VAL A 263 -15.30 29.87 1.92
CA VAL A 263 -13.95 30.07 2.44
C VAL A 263 -13.06 28.95 1.94
N GLY A 264 -11.89 29.29 1.41
CA GLY A 264 -10.98 28.28 0.91
C GLY A 264 -9.60 28.80 0.53
N ASP A 265 -8.73 27.87 0.15
CA ASP A 265 -7.36 28.11 -0.27
C ASP A 265 -6.98 27.19 -1.42
N ALA A 266 -6.95 27.69 -2.65
CA ALA A 266 -6.60 26.91 -3.85
C ALA A 266 -5.24 26.19 -3.72
N LYS A 267 -4.30 26.79 -2.98
CA LYS A 267 -2.96 26.23 -2.74
C LYS A 267 -2.96 25.03 -1.78
N GLN A 268 -4.07 24.78 -1.09
CA GLN A 268 -4.31 23.63 -0.23
C GLN A 268 -5.27 22.60 -0.85
N ALA A 269 -5.58 22.69 -2.15
CA ALA A 269 -6.35 21.70 -2.89
C ALA A 269 -5.49 20.46 -3.18
N ILE A 270 -5.53 19.49 -2.27
CA ILE A 270 -4.75 18.24 -2.34
C ILE A 270 -5.63 16.99 -2.42
N PHE A 271 -6.92 17.15 -2.64
CA PHE A 271 -7.89 16.08 -2.84
C PHE A 271 -8.36 15.99 -4.29
N GLY A 272 -7.49 16.33 -5.25
CA GLY A 272 -7.75 16.18 -6.67
C GLY A 272 -8.18 14.76 -7.04
N PHE A 273 -7.55 13.73 -6.44
CA PHE A 273 -7.94 12.34 -6.59
C PHE A 273 -9.37 12.00 -6.09
N GLN A 274 -10.01 12.89 -5.34
CA GLN A 274 -11.42 12.79 -4.94
C GLN A 274 -12.34 13.64 -5.84
N GLY A 275 -11.81 14.20 -6.95
CA GLY A 275 -12.55 15.04 -7.88
C GLY A 275 -12.62 16.52 -7.47
N GLY A 276 -11.90 16.92 -6.44
CA GLY A 276 -11.71 18.34 -6.13
C GLY A 276 -11.01 19.02 -7.32
N SER A 277 -11.56 20.12 -7.81
CA SER A 277 -11.02 20.81 -8.96
C SER A 277 -10.91 22.31 -8.71
N ILE A 278 -9.74 22.86 -9.03
CA ILE A 278 -9.50 24.31 -9.00
C ILE A 278 -10.44 25.07 -9.94
N LYS A 279 -10.92 24.43 -11.01
CA LYS A 279 -11.92 25.05 -11.92
C LYS A 279 -13.20 25.45 -11.18
N ASN A 280 -13.65 24.65 -10.20
CA ASN A 280 -14.78 25.03 -9.36
C ASN A 280 -14.49 26.30 -8.54
N PHE A 281 -13.24 26.43 -8.06
CA PHE A 281 -12.80 27.62 -7.35
C PHE A 281 -12.83 28.84 -8.27
N GLU A 282 -12.35 28.70 -9.49
CA GLU A 282 -12.37 29.77 -10.54
C GLU A 282 -13.78 30.16 -10.92
N ASP A 283 -14.70 29.21 -11.08
CA ASP A 283 -16.11 29.48 -11.41
C ASP A 283 -16.79 30.42 -10.38
N PHE A 284 -16.53 30.18 -9.09
CA PHE A 284 -17.06 31.03 -8.02
C PHE A 284 -16.38 32.41 -7.95
N THR A 285 -15.12 32.54 -8.42
CA THR A 285 -14.46 33.86 -8.49
C THR A 285 -15.14 34.83 -9.44
N GLN A 286 -15.87 34.32 -10.44
CA GLN A 286 -16.60 35.14 -11.41
C GLN A 286 -17.94 35.64 -10.86
N THR A 287 -18.50 34.96 -9.87
CA THR A 287 -19.86 35.23 -9.37
C THR A 287 -19.88 35.79 -7.95
N CYS A 288 -18.80 35.63 -7.19
CA CYS A 288 -18.70 36.09 -5.82
C CYS A 288 -17.67 37.21 -5.66
N LYS A 289 -17.92 38.12 -4.71
CA LYS A 289 -16.94 39.14 -4.31
C LYS A 289 -15.73 38.45 -3.63
N ARG A 290 -14.53 38.68 -4.17
CA ARG A 290 -13.28 38.14 -3.60
C ARG A 290 -12.79 39.02 -2.45
N LEU A 291 -12.54 38.42 -1.31
CA LEU A 291 -11.89 39.03 -0.14
C LEU A 291 -10.74 38.12 0.31
N PHE A 292 -9.73 38.68 0.97
CA PHE A 292 -8.51 37.97 1.29
C PHE A 292 -8.28 37.86 2.81
N LEU A 293 -7.72 36.71 3.24
CA LEU A 293 -7.14 36.54 4.57
C LEU A 293 -5.64 36.26 4.40
N SER A 294 -4.83 37.22 4.82
CA SER A 294 -3.40 37.23 4.54
C SER A 294 -2.51 37.02 5.78
N GLU A 295 -2.96 37.46 6.96
CA GLU A 295 -2.17 37.40 8.20
C GLU A 295 -2.14 35.98 8.79
N ASN A 296 -0.95 35.44 8.90
CA ASN A 296 -0.74 34.07 9.44
C ASN A 296 -0.48 34.11 10.96
N TRP A 297 -1.20 33.31 11.70
CA TRP A 297 -1.11 33.17 13.15
C TRP A 297 -0.42 31.87 13.61
N ARG A 298 -0.01 31.03 12.67
CA ARG A 298 0.56 29.72 12.94
C ARG A 298 2.08 29.72 12.90
N SER A 299 2.65 30.03 11.77
CA SER A 299 4.06 29.80 11.42
C SER A 299 4.91 31.04 11.62
N THR A 300 6.22 30.87 11.73
CA THR A 300 7.19 31.96 11.64
C THR A 300 7.29 32.50 10.21
N ASN A 301 7.74 33.73 10.06
CA ASN A 301 7.78 34.37 8.74
C ASN A 301 8.78 33.69 7.80
N GLU A 302 9.88 33.16 8.34
CA GLU A 302 10.91 32.45 7.58
C GLU A 302 10.35 31.17 6.93
N ILE A 303 9.52 30.41 7.65
CA ILE A 303 8.80 29.23 7.11
C ILE A 303 7.83 29.65 6.01
N LEU A 304 7.12 30.78 6.20
CA LEU A 304 6.18 31.29 5.19
C LEU A 304 6.90 31.78 3.93
N ASP A 305 8.00 32.50 4.10
CA ASP A 305 8.78 33.02 2.98
C ASP A 305 9.36 31.87 2.14
N TYR A 306 9.90 30.83 2.81
CA TYR A 306 10.31 29.61 2.12
C TYR A 306 9.16 28.94 1.37
N SER A 307 8.06 28.66 2.07
CA SER A 307 6.92 27.93 1.49
C SER A 307 6.27 28.69 0.33
N LYS A 308 6.14 30.01 0.45
CA LYS A 308 5.61 30.90 -0.58
C LYS A 308 6.50 30.91 -1.83
N ASN A 309 7.81 31.08 -1.65
CA ASN A 309 8.74 31.13 -2.78
C ASN A 309 8.88 29.74 -3.44
N TYR A 310 8.87 28.66 -2.65
CA TYR A 310 8.79 27.29 -3.20
C TYR A 310 7.56 27.15 -4.12
N PHE A 311 6.38 27.53 -3.63
CA PHE A 311 5.14 27.40 -4.39
C PHE A 311 5.14 28.24 -5.67
N LEU A 312 5.53 29.51 -5.58
CA LEU A 312 5.58 30.43 -6.72
C LEU A 312 6.60 29.97 -7.78
N SER A 313 7.80 29.60 -7.36
CA SER A 313 8.84 29.11 -8.26
C SER A 313 8.40 27.82 -8.98
N SER A 314 7.85 26.86 -8.24
CA SER A 314 7.41 25.57 -8.80
C SER A 314 6.19 25.69 -9.70
N THR A 315 5.34 26.70 -9.52
CA THR A 315 4.15 26.96 -10.37
C THR A 315 4.38 27.96 -11.49
N GLY A 316 5.64 28.38 -11.71
CA GLY A 316 6.01 29.32 -12.76
C GLY A 316 5.44 30.72 -12.57
N HIS A 317 5.33 31.19 -11.33
CA HIS A 317 4.89 32.57 -10.99
C HIS A 317 3.54 32.96 -11.59
N LYS A 318 2.53 32.08 -11.53
CA LYS A 318 1.18 32.39 -12.02
C LYS A 318 0.62 33.64 -11.30
N ALA A 319 0.08 34.59 -12.07
CA ALA A 319 -0.35 35.90 -11.58
C ALA A 319 -1.42 35.84 -10.46
N ASN A 320 -2.34 34.89 -10.52
CA ASN A 320 -3.34 34.67 -9.47
C ASN A 320 -2.68 34.27 -8.13
N TYR A 321 -1.69 33.37 -8.15
CA TYR A 321 -0.97 32.94 -6.95
C TYR A 321 -0.06 34.03 -6.39
N GLU A 322 0.55 34.84 -7.26
CA GLU A 322 1.32 36.02 -6.83
C GLU A 322 0.43 37.02 -6.10
N GLU A 323 -0.76 37.29 -6.61
CA GLU A 323 -1.74 38.19 -5.97
C GLU A 323 -2.14 37.67 -4.58
N GLU A 324 -2.50 36.38 -4.49
CA GLU A 324 -2.94 35.73 -3.26
C GLU A 324 -1.87 35.67 -2.17
N LEU A 325 -0.61 35.48 -2.58
CA LEU A 325 0.52 35.35 -1.65
C LEU A 325 1.25 36.68 -1.37
N LYS A 326 0.89 37.76 -2.07
CA LYS A 326 1.59 39.05 -1.95
C LYS A 326 1.65 39.58 -0.51
N LYS A 327 0.57 39.47 0.25
CA LYS A 327 0.45 39.94 1.63
C LYS A 327 0.62 38.81 2.66
N PHE A 328 0.88 37.56 2.22
CA PHE A 328 0.99 36.42 3.11
C PHE A 328 2.24 36.54 3.97
N SER A 329 2.08 36.80 5.25
CA SER A 329 3.18 37.03 6.21
C SER A 329 2.74 36.76 7.64
N SER A 330 3.72 36.69 8.53
CA SER A 330 3.50 36.54 9.98
C SER A 330 4.38 37.51 10.78
N ALA A 331 3.86 37.98 11.90
CA ALA A 331 4.66 38.76 12.86
C ALA A 331 5.66 37.91 13.65
N ARG A 332 5.53 36.58 13.61
CA ARG A 332 6.42 35.66 14.32
C ARG A 332 7.72 35.47 13.55
N LYS A 333 8.84 35.47 14.26
CA LYS A 333 10.17 35.22 13.71
C LYS A 333 10.71 33.89 14.19
N GLY A 334 11.55 33.26 13.39
CA GLY A 334 12.20 31.98 13.70
C GLY A 334 13.44 31.71 12.85
N SER A 335 13.86 30.48 12.77
CA SER A 335 14.95 30.04 11.89
C SER A 335 14.44 29.79 10.48
N ILE A 336 15.33 29.94 9.50
CA ILE A 336 15.05 29.47 8.15
C ILE A 336 14.94 27.94 8.14
N PRO A 337 14.14 27.37 7.23
CA PRO A 337 14.01 25.92 7.08
C PRO A 337 15.34 25.23 6.80
N LYS A 338 15.52 24.04 7.36
CA LYS A 338 16.70 23.20 7.12
C LYS A 338 16.40 22.10 6.13
N ILE A 339 17.32 21.87 5.19
CA ILE A 339 17.23 20.82 4.19
C ILE A 339 18.37 19.84 4.43
N PHE A 340 18.02 18.58 4.57
CA PHE A 340 18.97 17.49 4.77
C PHE A 340 18.98 16.60 3.54
N SER A 341 20.12 16.61 2.83
CA SER A 341 20.38 15.70 1.72
C SER A 341 21.09 14.46 2.24
N THR A 342 20.38 13.33 2.31
CA THR A 342 20.91 12.11 2.92
C THR A 342 20.28 10.83 2.33
N VAL A 343 21.05 9.75 2.31
CA VAL A 343 20.54 8.39 2.05
C VAL A 343 20.05 7.70 3.33
N GLY A 344 20.42 8.20 4.50
CA GLY A 344 20.08 7.69 5.82
C GLY A 344 18.92 8.44 6.48
N HIS A 345 17.76 8.52 5.80
CA HIS A 345 16.62 9.30 6.28
C HIS A 345 16.10 8.84 7.65
N LEU A 346 16.13 7.53 7.95
CA LEU A 346 15.68 6.99 9.23
C LEU A 346 16.58 7.43 10.38
N SER A 347 17.89 7.37 10.18
CA SER A 347 18.89 7.81 11.17
C SER A 347 18.81 9.32 11.41
N LYS A 348 18.56 10.12 10.35
CA LYS A 348 18.39 11.57 10.47
C LYS A 348 17.12 11.93 11.25
N ILE A 349 16.01 11.23 11.00
CA ILE A 349 14.77 11.39 11.77
C ILE A 349 15.03 11.18 13.27
N LEU A 350 15.74 10.10 13.63
CA LEU A 350 16.06 9.84 15.05
C LEU A 350 16.93 10.92 15.66
N CYS A 351 17.87 11.48 14.90
CA CYS A 351 18.72 12.58 15.35
C CYS A 351 17.85 13.82 15.68
N LEU A 352 17.00 14.22 14.73
CA LEU A 352 16.10 15.37 14.89
C LEU A 352 15.10 15.19 16.06
N ILE A 353 14.60 13.97 16.26
CA ILE A 353 13.75 13.66 17.42
C ILE A 353 14.52 13.86 18.75
N LYS A 354 15.77 13.37 18.82
CA LYS A 354 16.59 13.50 20.04
C LYS A 354 16.95 14.94 20.35
N GLU A 355 17.24 15.74 19.34
CA GLU A 355 17.55 17.17 19.47
C GLU A 355 16.35 17.99 19.95
N ASN A 356 15.15 17.50 19.64
CA ASN A 356 13.90 18.22 19.90
C ASN A 356 13.00 17.55 20.94
N LYS A 357 13.59 16.82 21.87
CA LYS A 357 12.85 16.15 22.94
C LYS A 357 12.01 17.14 23.75
N GLY A 358 10.74 16.78 24.01
CA GLY A 358 9.80 17.60 24.77
C GLY A 358 9.04 18.63 23.93
N LYS A 359 9.21 18.61 22.56
CA LYS A 359 8.45 19.44 21.65
C LYS A 359 7.48 18.59 20.83
N GLU A 360 6.41 19.21 20.31
CA GLU A 360 5.46 18.56 19.42
C GLU A 360 6.04 18.43 18.01
N ILE A 361 6.30 17.20 17.58
CA ILE A 361 6.94 16.88 16.30
C ILE A 361 5.95 16.20 15.36
N GLY A 362 5.76 16.76 14.16
CA GLY A 362 5.05 16.12 13.06
C GLY A 362 6.03 15.54 12.04
N ILE A 363 6.05 14.21 11.89
CA ILE A 363 6.77 13.55 10.80
C ILE A 363 5.77 13.35 9.67
N ILE A 364 5.94 14.11 8.59
CA ILE A 364 4.98 14.16 7.49
C ILE A 364 5.57 13.50 6.26
N THR A 365 4.89 12.44 5.79
CA THR A 365 5.33 11.62 4.66
C THR A 365 4.37 11.72 3.48
N ARG A 366 4.82 11.34 2.28
CA ARG A 366 3.99 11.29 1.09
C ARG A 366 3.13 10.01 1.05
N THR A 367 3.67 8.88 1.49
CA THR A 367 3.06 7.56 1.30
C THR A 367 2.91 6.78 2.61
N ASN A 368 1.93 5.89 2.67
CA ASN A 368 1.77 4.95 3.78
C ASN A 368 2.97 3.99 3.90
N LYS A 369 3.65 3.68 2.79
CA LYS A 369 4.86 2.85 2.81
C LYS A 369 5.97 3.48 3.66
N GLN A 370 6.19 4.79 3.51
CA GLN A 370 7.15 5.53 4.35
C GLN A 370 6.73 5.52 5.83
N ILE A 371 5.43 5.63 6.12
CA ILE A 371 4.93 5.52 7.51
C ILE A 371 5.26 4.16 8.11
N ILE A 372 5.01 3.07 7.38
CA ILE A 372 5.32 1.72 7.85
C ILE A 372 6.81 1.56 8.12
N GLU A 373 7.66 2.08 7.25
CA GLU A 373 9.12 2.02 7.39
C GLU A 373 9.60 2.80 8.61
N ILE A 374 9.15 4.06 8.76
CA ILE A 374 9.51 4.91 9.89
C ILE A 374 8.94 4.36 11.20
N SER A 375 7.68 3.87 11.20
CA SER A 375 7.07 3.31 12.40
C SER A 375 7.85 2.12 12.96
N LYS A 376 8.31 1.21 12.09
CA LYS A 376 9.19 0.10 12.49
C LYS A 376 10.47 0.60 13.15
N HIS A 377 11.05 1.66 12.59
CA HIS A 377 12.28 2.24 13.09
C HIS A 377 12.10 2.90 14.48
N LEU A 378 10.99 3.61 14.67
CA LEU A 378 10.63 4.22 15.96
C LEU A 378 10.33 3.14 17.01
N ASP A 379 9.60 2.09 16.65
CA ASP A 379 9.29 0.96 17.53
C ASP A 379 10.58 0.25 18.01
N ILE A 380 11.54 0.01 17.11
CA ILE A 380 12.84 -0.59 17.43
C ILE A 380 13.64 0.26 18.42
N ASN A 381 13.53 1.58 18.31
CA ASN A 381 14.22 2.52 19.20
C ASN A 381 13.42 2.87 20.46
N ASN A 382 12.29 2.19 20.72
CA ASN A 382 11.38 2.43 21.85
C ASN A 382 10.92 3.89 21.95
N ILE A 383 10.69 4.54 20.80
CA ILE A 383 10.18 5.90 20.74
C ILE A 383 8.65 5.84 20.63
N GLU A 384 7.97 6.49 21.59
CA GLU A 384 6.52 6.60 21.55
C GLU A 384 6.08 7.63 20.51
N TYR A 385 5.11 7.26 19.65
CA TYR A 385 4.53 8.13 18.64
C TYR A 385 3.04 7.83 18.46
N THR A 386 2.32 8.78 17.88
CA THR A 386 0.97 8.58 17.35
C THR A 386 1.07 8.49 15.84
N ALA A 387 0.46 7.48 15.20
CA ALA A 387 0.36 7.41 13.75
C ALA A 387 -1.09 7.52 13.31
N THR A 388 -1.30 8.20 12.18
CA THR A 388 -2.64 8.43 11.59
C THR A 388 -2.93 7.51 10.41
N SER A 389 -2.12 6.50 10.19
CA SER A 389 -2.35 5.49 9.15
C SER A 389 -1.84 4.12 9.62
N SER A 390 -2.01 3.12 8.75
CA SER A 390 -1.56 1.74 9.00
C SER A 390 -0.12 1.66 9.46
N GLN A 391 0.09 0.97 10.55
CA GLN A 391 1.38 0.75 11.17
C GLN A 391 1.83 -0.69 10.93
N ALA A 392 3.11 -0.96 11.10
CA ALA A 392 3.64 -2.32 11.02
C ALA A 392 2.91 -3.28 11.97
N THR A 393 2.61 -2.83 13.19
CA THR A 393 1.86 -3.61 14.19
C THR A 393 0.44 -3.93 13.72
N SER A 394 -0.24 -3.00 13.04
CA SER A 394 -1.58 -3.24 12.47
C SER A 394 -1.53 -4.23 11.32
N LEU A 395 -0.47 -4.20 10.49
CA LEU A 395 -0.26 -5.18 9.42
C LEU A 395 -0.02 -6.58 9.97
N ASP A 396 0.78 -6.71 11.04
CA ASP A 396 1.02 -7.99 11.70
C ASP A 396 -0.26 -8.53 12.33
N ALA A 397 -1.04 -7.68 12.99
CA ALA A 397 -2.34 -8.02 13.56
C ALA A 397 -3.32 -8.49 12.47
N ARG A 398 -3.38 -7.77 11.35
CA ARG A 398 -4.23 -8.12 10.20
C ARG A 398 -3.82 -9.43 9.58
N SER A 399 -2.55 -9.60 9.24
CA SER A 399 -2.01 -10.81 8.63
C SER A 399 -2.23 -12.02 9.53
N SER A 400 -1.91 -11.91 10.83
CA SER A 400 -2.11 -12.98 11.79
C SER A 400 -3.58 -13.36 11.93
N THR A 401 -4.49 -12.39 12.02
CA THR A 401 -5.92 -12.63 12.17
C THR A 401 -6.51 -13.31 10.94
N ILE A 402 -6.19 -12.84 9.74
CA ILE A 402 -6.69 -13.41 8.48
C ILE A 402 -6.15 -14.84 8.30
N THR A 403 -4.85 -15.07 8.54
CA THR A 403 -4.24 -16.39 8.44
C THR A 403 -4.87 -17.37 9.42
N PHE A 404 -5.15 -16.93 10.64
CA PHE A 404 -5.80 -17.75 11.65
C PHE A 404 -7.24 -18.11 11.26
N ILE A 405 -8.06 -17.14 10.84
CA ILE A 405 -9.44 -17.35 10.37
C ILE A 405 -9.45 -18.31 9.17
N LYS A 406 -8.56 -18.08 8.19
CA LYS A 406 -8.43 -18.96 7.03
C LYS A 406 -8.25 -20.41 7.43
N ALA A 407 -7.31 -20.67 8.34
CA ALA A 407 -6.98 -22.03 8.79
C ALA A 407 -8.13 -22.74 9.51
N LEU A 408 -8.95 -21.98 10.25
CA LEU A 408 -10.11 -22.53 10.96
C LEU A 408 -11.28 -22.88 10.04
N ILE A 409 -11.45 -22.14 8.93
CA ILE A 409 -12.53 -22.34 7.96
C ILE A 409 -12.12 -23.34 6.89
N SER A 410 -10.92 -23.21 6.28
CA SER A 410 -10.46 -24.10 5.21
C SER A 410 -10.23 -25.53 5.67
N ASN A 411 -9.82 -25.68 6.91
CA ASN A 411 -9.38 -26.94 7.49
C ASN A 411 -8.23 -27.63 6.71
N ASP A 412 -7.56 -26.88 5.82
CA ASP A 412 -6.44 -27.37 5.01
C ASP A 412 -5.17 -27.51 5.84
N SER A 413 -4.35 -28.51 5.53
CA SER A 413 -3.12 -28.80 6.26
C SER A 413 -2.07 -27.67 6.18
N ALA A 414 -1.90 -27.07 5.01
CA ALA A 414 -0.94 -25.98 4.83
C ALA A 414 -1.41 -24.71 5.55
N ASP A 415 -2.70 -24.41 5.51
CA ASP A 415 -3.28 -23.29 6.24
C ASP A 415 -3.17 -23.48 7.76
N LYS A 416 -3.43 -24.68 8.28
CA LYS A 416 -3.22 -25.02 9.71
C LYS A 416 -1.78 -24.82 10.14
N VAL A 417 -0.82 -25.30 9.34
CA VAL A 417 0.60 -25.09 9.62
C VAL A 417 0.96 -23.60 9.59
N SER A 418 0.46 -22.85 8.61
CA SER A 418 0.69 -21.40 8.53
C SER A 418 0.15 -20.68 9.78
N ALA A 419 -1.01 -21.08 10.27
CA ALA A 419 -1.62 -20.49 11.46
C ALA A 419 -0.84 -20.79 12.76
N THR A 420 -0.02 -21.84 12.80
CA THR A 420 0.84 -22.10 13.98
C THR A 420 1.92 -21.05 14.17
N PHE A 421 2.24 -20.23 13.14
CA PHE A 421 3.16 -19.10 13.21
C PHE A 421 2.50 -17.77 13.59
N THR A 422 1.18 -17.76 13.77
CA THR A 422 0.44 -16.53 14.14
C THR A 422 0.45 -16.30 15.65
N ALA A 423 0.14 -15.09 16.04
CA ALA A 423 -0.01 -14.74 17.45
C ALA A 423 -1.15 -15.51 18.16
N PHE A 424 -2.09 -16.09 17.41
CA PHE A 424 -3.23 -16.86 17.93
C PHE A 424 -2.93 -18.34 18.12
N SER A 425 -1.72 -18.77 17.77
CA SER A 425 -1.29 -20.16 17.89
C SER A 425 -0.99 -20.53 19.35
N PRO A 426 -1.50 -21.67 19.84
CA PRO A 426 -1.12 -22.19 21.13
C PRO A 426 0.23 -22.94 21.11
N TYR A 427 0.88 -23.05 19.96
CA TYR A 427 2.11 -23.79 19.79
C TYR A 427 3.35 -22.88 19.89
N SER A 428 4.44 -23.44 20.41
CA SER A 428 5.73 -22.79 20.42
C SER A 428 6.29 -22.66 19.00
N LEU A 429 7.25 -21.75 18.80
CA LEU A 429 7.92 -21.59 17.53
C LEU A 429 8.62 -22.88 17.06
N LYS A 430 9.15 -23.67 17.99
CA LYS A 430 9.73 -24.99 17.71
C LYS A 430 8.68 -25.95 17.13
N GLU A 431 7.53 -26.09 17.79
CA GLU A 431 6.44 -26.95 17.32
C GLU A 431 5.92 -26.49 15.95
N ALA A 432 5.80 -25.18 15.72
CA ALA A 432 5.41 -24.63 14.43
C ALA A 432 6.40 -25.03 13.30
N PHE A 433 7.71 -24.97 13.55
CA PHE A 433 8.71 -25.45 12.60
C PHE A 433 8.70 -26.97 12.43
N ASP A 434 8.39 -27.72 13.47
CA ASP A 434 8.24 -29.17 13.36
C ASP A 434 7.03 -29.54 12.51
N PHE A 435 5.91 -28.83 12.64
CA PHE A 435 4.74 -28.98 11.75
C PHE A 435 5.04 -28.56 10.30
N SER A 436 5.79 -27.48 10.10
CA SER A 436 6.24 -27.07 8.77
C SER A 436 7.08 -28.15 8.10
N THR A 437 8.01 -28.74 8.85
CA THR A 437 8.84 -29.87 8.35
C THR A 437 7.99 -31.11 8.07
N ALA A 438 6.99 -31.38 8.90
CA ALA A 438 6.06 -32.49 8.69
C ALA A 438 5.24 -32.29 7.41
N LEU A 439 4.83 -31.06 7.12
CA LEU A 439 4.11 -30.73 5.89
C LEU A 439 4.97 -31.00 4.64
N GLU A 440 6.23 -30.62 4.67
CA GLU A 440 7.17 -30.93 3.58
C GLU A 440 7.35 -32.42 3.34
N LYS A 441 7.45 -33.18 4.43
CA LYS A 441 7.57 -34.65 4.38
C LYS A 441 6.28 -35.38 4.13
N LYS A 442 5.14 -34.62 3.99
CA LYS A 442 3.79 -35.20 3.88
C LYS A 442 3.42 -36.12 5.05
N ASP A 443 3.96 -35.84 6.24
CA ASP A 443 3.59 -36.55 7.48
C ASP A 443 2.29 -35.99 8.04
N TYR A 444 1.19 -36.39 7.44
CA TYR A 444 -0.15 -35.99 7.85
C TYR A 444 -0.53 -36.44 9.25
N LYS A 445 0.14 -37.48 9.80
CA LYS A 445 -0.09 -37.90 11.19
C LYS A 445 0.43 -36.88 12.19
N GLN A 446 1.58 -36.26 11.88
CA GLN A 446 2.12 -35.19 12.72
C GLN A 446 1.25 -33.90 12.58
N ILE A 447 0.85 -33.57 11.37
CA ILE A 447 -0.01 -32.40 11.09
C ILE A 447 -1.38 -32.54 11.77
N ALA A 448 -1.95 -33.74 11.81
CA ALA A 448 -3.22 -34.00 12.48
C ALA A 448 -3.22 -33.70 13.99
N LYS A 449 -2.05 -33.53 14.61
CA LYS A 449 -1.93 -33.09 16.00
C LYS A 449 -2.20 -31.60 16.19
N ILE A 450 -2.22 -30.82 15.10
CA ILE A 450 -2.53 -29.40 15.16
C ILE A 450 -4.03 -29.24 15.50
N ASN A 451 -4.29 -28.74 16.69
CA ASN A 451 -5.64 -28.46 17.17
C ASN A 451 -5.80 -26.96 17.41
N LEU A 452 -6.27 -26.24 16.40
CA LEU A 452 -6.61 -24.82 16.49
C LEU A 452 -8.13 -24.61 16.68
N GLY A 453 -8.92 -25.67 16.52
CA GLY A 453 -10.37 -25.66 16.41
C GLY A 453 -10.82 -25.50 14.94
N THR A 454 -12.11 -25.34 14.75
CA THR A 454 -12.78 -25.09 13.45
C THR A 454 -13.75 -23.95 13.56
N ALA A 455 -14.04 -23.31 12.47
CA ALA A 455 -15.08 -22.30 12.34
C ALA A 455 -15.78 -22.45 10.98
N ASP A 456 -17.05 -22.08 10.93
CA ASP A 456 -17.82 -22.05 9.68
C ASP A 456 -17.93 -20.62 9.18
N LEU A 457 -18.13 -20.45 7.89
CA LEU A 457 -18.34 -19.14 7.26
C LEU A 457 -19.77 -18.64 7.51
N THR A 458 -20.17 -18.64 8.78
CA THR A 458 -21.47 -18.14 9.25
C THR A 458 -21.25 -17.04 10.28
N ARG A 459 -22.20 -16.10 10.35
CA ARG A 459 -22.13 -14.98 11.29
C ARG A 459 -21.97 -15.45 12.74
N ASP A 460 -22.76 -16.42 13.17
CA ASP A 460 -22.75 -16.94 14.56
C ASP A 460 -21.44 -17.65 14.92
N SER A 461 -20.88 -18.43 14.00
CA SER A 461 -19.59 -19.12 14.21
C SER A 461 -18.44 -18.13 14.31
N LEU A 462 -18.44 -17.12 13.45
CA LEU A 462 -17.41 -16.07 13.45
C LEU A 462 -17.55 -15.14 14.66
N ASP A 463 -18.76 -14.77 15.08
CA ASP A 463 -18.98 -14.01 16.31
C ASP A 463 -18.41 -14.73 17.53
N ARG A 464 -18.67 -16.02 17.65
CA ARG A 464 -18.10 -16.84 18.72
C ARG A 464 -16.59 -16.87 18.66
N LEU A 465 -16.01 -17.07 17.47
CA LEU A 465 -14.56 -17.07 17.27
C LEU A 465 -13.93 -15.73 17.72
N PHE A 466 -14.52 -14.61 17.32
CA PHE A 466 -13.99 -13.31 17.69
C PHE A 466 -14.14 -13.02 19.18
N LEU A 467 -15.31 -13.30 19.77
CA LEU A 467 -15.57 -13.04 21.19
C LEU A 467 -14.76 -13.94 22.13
N GLU A 468 -14.60 -15.21 21.78
CA GLU A 468 -13.97 -16.19 22.67
C GLU A 468 -12.45 -16.29 22.48
N LYS A 469 -11.92 -16.02 21.28
CA LYS A 469 -10.50 -16.22 20.97
C LYS A 469 -9.80 -14.96 20.50
N ILE A 470 -10.31 -14.27 19.47
CA ILE A 470 -9.57 -13.19 18.81
C ILE A 470 -9.51 -11.93 19.68
N TYR A 471 -10.65 -11.40 20.11
CA TYR A 471 -10.70 -10.17 20.91
C TYR A 471 -9.94 -10.26 22.22
N PRO A 472 -10.10 -11.34 23.04
CA PRO A 472 -9.35 -11.44 24.31
C PRO A 472 -7.83 -11.40 24.10
N LEU A 473 -7.34 -12.07 23.08
CA LEU A 473 -5.92 -12.08 22.72
C LEU A 473 -5.46 -10.70 22.23
N CYS A 474 -6.23 -10.06 21.38
CA CYS A 474 -5.92 -8.73 20.85
C CYS A 474 -5.92 -7.66 21.95
N VAL A 475 -6.83 -7.72 22.92
CA VAL A 475 -6.85 -6.81 24.09
C VAL A 475 -5.56 -6.90 24.90
N SER A 476 -5.00 -8.09 25.08
CA SER A 476 -3.75 -8.25 25.81
C SER A 476 -2.52 -7.79 25.03
N LYS A 477 -2.60 -7.72 23.70
CA LYS A 477 -1.53 -7.17 22.84
C LYS A 477 -1.54 -5.65 22.70
N GLY A 478 -2.68 -5.04 22.93
CA GLY A 478 -2.79 -3.60 22.88
C GLY A 478 -3.89 -3.09 21.92
N PRO A 479 -4.13 -1.78 21.94
CA PRO A 479 -5.26 -1.17 21.24
C PRO A 479 -5.19 -1.35 19.72
N GLU A 480 -4.00 -1.37 19.13
CA GLU A 480 -3.82 -1.54 17.70
C GLU A 480 -4.32 -2.91 17.23
N TRP A 481 -3.96 -3.96 17.95
CA TRP A 481 -4.42 -5.32 17.67
C TRP A 481 -5.93 -5.45 17.79
N PHE A 482 -6.49 -4.88 18.87
CA PHE A 482 -7.92 -4.92 19.10
C PHE A 482 -8.71 -4.16 18.02
N THR A 483 -8.28 -2.93 17.69
CA THR A 483 -8.95 -2.12 16.67
C THR A 483 -8.87 -2.79 15.29
N THR A 484 -7.71 -3.36 14.95
CA THR A 484 -7.56 -4.12 13.70
C THR A 484 -8.50 -5.32 13.66
N ALA A 485 -8.62 -6.08 14.74
CA ALA A 485 -9.53 -7.21 14.82
C ALA A 485 -11.01 -6.78 14.70
N VAL A 486 -11.40 -5.66 15.33
CA VAL A 486 -12.75 -5.08 15.20
C VAL A 486 -13.05 -4.72 13.75
N SER A 487 -12.11 -4.11 13.06
CA SER A 487 -12.28 -3.76 11.65
C SER A 487 -12.40 -4.99 10.75
N ILE A 488 -11.52 -5.98 10.93
CA ILE A 488 -11.64 -7.24 10.18
C ILE A 488 -13.03 -7.84 10.39
N ARG A 489 -13.53 -7.85 11.63
CA ARG A 489 -14.87 -8.36 11.92
C ARG A 489 -15.96 -7.57 11.20
N SER A 490 -15.83 -6.23 11.15
CA SER A 490 -16.75 -5.36 10.41
C SER A 490 -16.71 -5.64 8.91
N GLN A 491 -15.53 -5.82 8.32
CA GLN A 491 -15.38 -6.17 6.90
C GLN A 491 -15.97 -7.56 6.60
N ILE A 492 -15.82 -8.52 7.51
CA ILE A 492 -16.47 -9.82 7.37
C ILE A 492 -17.99 -9.69 7.40
N ASP A 493 -18.55 -8.86 8.30
CA ASP A 493 -19.98 -8.61 8.37
C ASP A 493 -20.51 -7.97 7.09
N GLU A 494 -19.78 -7.01 6.56
CA GLU A 494 -20.06 -6.39 5.26
C GLU A 494 -20.07 -7.44 4.15
N TYR A 495 -19.03 -8.28 4.07
CA TYR A 495 -18.95 -9.35 3.07
C TYR A 495 -20.09 -10.38 3.18
N LEU A 496 -20.48 -10.76 4.39
CA LEU A 496 -21.55 -11.74 4.63
C LEU A 496 -22.97 -11.26 4.22
N THR A 497 -23.09 -10.01 3.75
CA THR A 497 -24.32 -9.54 3.10
C THR A 497 -24.44 -10.02 1.65
N VAL A 498 -23.33 -10.49 1.05
CA VAL A 498 -23.30 -11.02 -0.32
C VAL A 498 -24.00 -12.38 -0.40
N SER A 499 -24.70 -12.64 -1.49
CA SER A 499 -25.31 -13.95 -1.76
C SER A 499 -24.23 -15.01 -2.00
N ASN A 500 -24.34 -16.16 -1.33
CA ASN A 500 -23.42 -17.29 -1.45
C ASN A 500 -21.97 -16.97 -1.10
N PRO A 501 -21.65 -16.60 0.14
CA PRO A 501 -20.29 -16.28 0.55
C PRO A 501 -19.38 -17.52 0.46
N THR A 502 -18.17 -17.32 -0.10
CA THR A 502 -17.13 -18.34 -0.15
C THR A 502 -15.89 -17.89 0.60
N LEU A 503 -15.07 -18.82 1.09
CA LEU A 503 -13.84 -18.49 1.79
C LEU A 503 -12.85 -17.75 0.87
N GLU A 504 -12.72 -18.17 -0.38
CA GLU A 504 -11.81 -17.54 -1.35
C GLU A 504 -12.19 -16.08 -1.59
N ALA A 505 -13.45 -15.81 -1.87
CA ALA A 505 -13.94 -14.45 -2.09
C ALA A 505 -13.89 -13.59 -0.81
N LEU A 506 -14.12 -14.20 0.39
CA LEU A 506 -13.88 -13.49 1.65
C LEU A 506 -12.41 -13.06 1.79
N LEU A 507 -11.48 -13.96 1.53
CA LEU A 507 -10.04 -13.64 1.61
C LEU A 507 -9.64 -12.54 0.62
N ASP A 508 -10.23 -12.54 -0.56
CA ASP A 508 -10.07 -11.48 -1.55
C ASP A 508 -10.63 -10.15 -1.05
N PHE A 509 -11.84 -10.17 -0.51
CA PHE A 509 -12.47 -8.99 0.06
C PHE A 509 -11.64 -8.41 1.22
N LEU A 510 -11.13 -9.25 2.09
CA LEU A 510 -10.23 -8.82 3.16
C LEU A 510 -8.88 -8.32 2.64
N ALA A 511 -8.34 -8.90 1.57
CA ALA A 511 -7.06 -8.47 1.00
C ALA A 511 -7.12 -7.07 0.39
N ILE A 512 -8.28 -6.68 -0.17
CA ILE A 512 -8.50 -5.35 -0.76
C ILE A 512 -9.11 -4.34 0.23
N GLY A 513 -9.59 -4.80 1.38
CA GLY A 513 -10.26 -3.96 2.38
C GLY A 513 -9.36 -2.84 2.90
N GLU A 514 -9.96 -1.71 3.25
CA GLU A 514 -9.23 -0.58 3.81
C GLU A 514 -8.55 -0.97 5.12
N GLU A 515 -7.30 -0.52 5.24
CA GLU A 515 -6.57 -0.64 6.50
C GLU A 515 -7.12 0.37 7.52
N VAL A 516 -7.25 -0.09 8.77
CA VAL A 516 -7.82 0.73 9.83
C VAL A 516 -6.84 1.77 10.31
N GLU A 517 -7.33 2.97 10.44
CA GLU A 517 -6.63 4.01 11.19
C GLU A 517 -6.74 3.72 12.70
N VAL A 518 -5.61 3.40 13.31
CA VAL A 518 -5.55 3.24 14.76
C VAL A 518 -4.90 4.46 15.36
N GLU A 519 -5.69 5.33 16.00
CA GLU A 519 -5.13 6.36 16.86
C GLU A 519 -4.66 5.70 18.16
N ARG A 520 -3.36 5.75 18.44
CA ARG A 520 -2.83 5.42 19.78
C ARG A 520 -3.40 6.44 20.76
N SER A 521 -4.06 5.97 21.80
CA SER A 521 -4.79 6.78 22.78
C SER A 521 -3.93 7.68 23.68
N LYS A 522 -2.62 7.59 23.60
CA LYS A 522 -1.70 8.48 24.32
C LYS A 522 -1.31 9.65 23.43
N LYS A 523 -1.40 10.87 23.95
CA LYS A 523 -0.79 12.06 23.35
C LYS A 523 0.74 11.88 23.38
N ALA A 524 1.27 11.25 22.36
CA ALA A 524 2.71 11.24 22.13
C ALA A 524 3.15 12.63 21.61
N GLU A 525 4.36 13.05 21.96
CA GLU A 525 4.97 14.28 21.45
C GLU A 525 5.22 14.19 19.94
N ILE A 526 5.27 12.96 19.39
CA ILE A 526 5.56 12.68 17.97
C ILE A 526 4.31 12.18 17.28
N THR A 527 3.97 12.81 16.16
CA THR A 527 2.91 12.36 15.27
C THR A 527 3.50 11.98 13.91
N LEU A 528 3.30 10.73 13.50
CA LEU A 528 3.68 10.21 12.18
C LEU A 528 2.44 10.17 11.28
N THR A 529 2.47 10.89 10.15
CA THR A 529 1.27 11.10 9.33
C THR A 529 1.60 11.31 7.85
N THR A 530 0.64 11.03 6.95
CA THR A 530 0.75 11.48 5.57
C THR A 530 0.31 12.94 5.45
N VAL A 531 0.74 13.63 4.38
CA VAL A 531 0.37 15.02 4.12
C VAL A 531 -1.14 15.22 4.10
N HIS A 532 -1.89 14.32 3.45
CA HIS A 532 -3.35 14.39 3.36
C HIS A 532 -4.03 14.36 4.74
N LYS A 533 -3.53 13.52 5.64
CA LYS A 533 -4.05 13.40 7.03
C LYS A 533 -3.48 14.46 7.97
N ALA A 534 -2.40 15.12 7.58
CA ALA A 534 -1.85 16.28 8.29
C ALA A 534 -2.64 17.57 7.98
N LYS A 535 -3.48 17.58 6.94
CA LYS A 535 -4.32 18.74 6.62
C LYS A 535 -5.25 19.07 7.81
N GLY A 536 -5.30 20.34 8.20
CA GLY A 536 -6.00 20.78 9.41
C GLY A 536 -5.21 20.65 10.71
N ARG A 537 -4.11 19.88 10.75
CA ARG A 537 -3.21 19.78 11.93
C ARG A 537 -2.07 20.80 11.84
N GLU A 538 -1.36 20.98 12.96
CA GLU A 538 -0.19 21.85 13.05
C GLU A 538 0.76 21.32 14.14
N PHE A 539 2.06 21.52 13.97
CA PHE A 539 3.09 20.99 14.86
C PHE A 539 4.13 22.06 15.16
N ASP A 540 4.73 22.01 16.35
CA ASP A 540 5.82 22.93 16.66
C ASP A 540 6.99 22.75 15.70
N ILE A 541 7.33 21.49 15.42
CA ILE A 541 8.38 21.08 14.49
C ILE A 541 7.79 20.14 13.44
N VAL A 542 8.11 20.37 12.20
CA VAL A 542 7.80 19.45 11.10
C VAL A 542 9.08 18.84 10.56
N ILE A 543 9.09 17.53 10.43
CA ILE A 543 10.06 16.76 9.63
C ILE A 543 9.29 16.28 8.40
N ALA A 544 9.54 16.92 7.27
CA ALA A 544 8.87 16.61 6.01
C ALA A 544 9.73 15.71 5.13
N LEU A 545 9.13 14.65 4.58
CA LEU A 545 9.71 13.78 3.56
C LEU A 545 8.92 13.98 2.25
N PRO A 546 9.19 15.07 1.52
CA PRO A 546 8.48 15.35 0.27
C PRO A 546 8.91 14.36 -0.83
N SER A 547 8.09 14.23 -1.87
CA SER A 547 8.54 13.65 -3.13
C SER A 547 9.11 14.75 -4.02
N GLY A 548 10.11 14.43 -4.81
CA GLY A 548 10.62 15.34 -5.82
C GLY A 548 9.55 15.81 -6.80
N SER A 549 9.82 16.86 -7.53
CA SER A 549 8.88 17.63 -8.36
C SER A 549 8.21 16.85 -9.50
N VAL A 550 8.75 15.70 -9.87
CA VAL A 550 8.21 14.90 -10.99
C VAL A 550 7.64 13.59 -10.47
N HIS A 551 6.33 13.53 -10.28
CA HIS A 551 5.66 12.24 -10.31
C HIS A 551 5.65 11.74 -11.75
N PRO A 552 6.29 10.58 -12.04
CA PRO A 552 6.05 9.95 -13.32
C PRO A 552 4.55 9.65 -13.42
N TYR A 553 3.90 10.15 -14.46
CA TYR A 553 2.52 9.81 -14.78
C TYR A 553 2.37 8.30 -14.78
N SER A 554 1.49 7.77 -13.95
CA SER A 554 1.15 6.35 -14.09
C SER A 554 0.36 6.17 -15.38
N TYR A 555 0.49 5.01 -16.02
CA TYR A 555 -0.29 4.71 -17.22
C TYR A 555 -1.81 4.83 -16.97
N ILE A 556 -2.27 4.65 -15.74
CA ILE A 556 -3.67 4.85 -15.37
C ILE A 556 -4.04 6.34 -15.39
N ASP A 557 -3.16 7.22 -14.94
CA ASP A 557 -3.39 8.67 -15.02
C ASP A 557 -3.50 9.12 -16.47
N THR A 558 -2.68 8.56 -17.36
CA THR A 558 -2.75 8.82 -18.82
C THR A 558 -4.09 8.37 -19.41
N ILE A 559 -4.58 7.18 -19.00
CA ILE A 559 -5.90 6.66 -19.43
C ILE A 559 -7.03 7.54 -18.92
N VAL A 560 -7.00 7.93 -17.65
CA VAL A 560 -8.00 8.84 -17.08
C VAL A 560 -7.98 10.16 -17.80
N SER A 561 -6.79 10.74 -18.03
CA SER A 561 -6.63 11.98 -18.78
C SER A 561 -7.17 11.89 -20.21
N SER A 562 -7.02 10.76 -20.91
CA SER A 562 -7.56 10.58 -22.26
C SER A 562 -9.09 10.60 -22.28
N ILE A 563 -9.73 9.98 -21.26
CA ILE A 563 -11.20 10.03 -21.13
C ILE A 563 -11.67 11.46 -20.88
N PHE A 564 -11.01 12.22 -20.00
CA PHE A 564 -11.39 13.60 -19.73
C PHE A 564 -11.12 14.53 -20.92
N LYS A 565 -10.00 14.37 -21.63
CA LYS A 565 -9.68 15.13 -22.85
C LYS A 565 -10.71 14.88 -23.95
N SER A 566 -11.21 13.65 -24.12
CA SER A 566 -12.32 13.36 -25.05
C SER A 566 -13.62 14.10 -24.70
N LYS A 567 -13.74 14.62 -23.46
CA LYS A 567 -14.83 15.49 -22.98
C LYS A 567 -14.45 16.97 -22.97
N GLY A 568 -13.32 17.36 -23.56
CA GLY A 568 -12.83 18.74 -23.57
C GLY A 568 -12.26 19.23 -22.24
N ILE A 569 -11.91 18.31 -21.32
CA ILE A 569 -11.36 18.65 -20.01
C ILE A 569 -9.88 18.22 -19.98
N ASP A 570 -8.97 19.18 -19.84
CA ASP A 570 -7.56 18.90 -19.66
C ASP A 570 -7.20 18.95 -18.17
N LEU A 571 -6.63 17.85 -17.66
CA LEU A 571 -6.26 17.67 -16.24
C LEU A 571 -4.74 17.64 -16.03
N GLN A 572 -3.93 17.72 -17.08
CA GLN A 572 -2.47 17.53 -16.96
C GLN A 572 -1.83 18.54 -16.00
N ASP A 573 -2.11 19.80 -16.20
CA ASP A 573 -1.58 20.87 -15.35
C ASP A 573 -2.05 20.73 -13.90
N GLU A 574 -3.29 20.31 -13.69
CA GLU A 574 -3.87 20.17 -12.35
C GLU A 574 -3.21 19.05 -11.56
N ILE A 575 -2.88 17.92 -12.21
CA ILE A 575 -2.17 16.80 -11.57
C ILE A 575 -0.72 17.18 -11.21
N ILE A 576 -0.02 17.90 -12.10
CA ILE A 576 1.34 18.37 -11.82
C ILE A 576 1.34 19.34 -10.63
N GLU A 577 0.43 20.29 -10.63
CA GLU A 577 0.34 21.26 -9.54
C GLU A 577 -0.10 20.64 -8.21
N GLU A 578 -0.86 19.54 -8.23
CA GLU A 578 -1.24 18.85 -7.01
C GLU A 578 -0.01 18.39 -6.21
N SER A 579 1.04 17.92 -6.87
CA SER A 579 2.27 17.51 -6.18
C SER A 579 2.95 18.69 -5.48
N ILE A 580 2.94 19.88 -6.10
CA ILE A 580 3.47 21.12 -5.54
C ILE A 580 2.63 21.56 -4.33
N ARG A 581 1.30 21.50 -4.45
CA ARG A 581 0.36 21.83 -3.38
C ARG A 581 0.52 20.90 -2.17
N VAL A 582 0.77 19.62 -2.42
CA VAL A 582 1.01 18.63 -1.35
C VAL A 582 2.25 19.02 -0.53
N ASN A 583 3.35 19.39 -1.17
CA ASN A 583 4.56 19.84 -0.47
C ASN A 583 4.30 21.16 0.28
N PHE A 584 3.63 22.12 -0.35
CA PHE A 584 3.25 23.38 0.29
C PHE A 584 2.39 23.17 1.55
N VAL A 585 1.42 22.24 1.49
CA VAL A 585 0.63 21.87 2.66
C VAL A 585 1.50 21.28 3.75
N ALA A 586 2.43 20.38 3.43
CA ALA A 586 3.33 19.78 4.41
C ALA A 586 4.18 20.84 5.12
N PHE A 587 4.77 21.77 4.38
CA PHE A 587 5.64 22.83 4.93
C PHE A 587 4.87 23.80 5.83
N THR A 588 3.68 24.18 5.42
CA THR A 588 2.82 25.12 6.18
C THR A 588 2.13 24.48 7.41
N ARG A 589 2.44 23.23 7.76
CA ARG A 589 2.03 22.62 9.05
C ARG A 589 2.97 23.00 10.18
N ALA A 590 4.18 23.50 9.90
CA ALA A 590 5.17 23.89 10.89
C ALA A 590 4.82 25.22 11.55
N LYS A 591 4.93 25.29 12.91
CA LYS A 591 4.79 26.51 13.68
C LYS A 591 6.13 27.22 13.88
N LYS A 592 7.17 26.51 14.28
CA LYS A 592 8.44 27.08 14.75
C LYS A 592 9.64 26.63 13.92
N GLU A 593 9.67 25.38 13.48
CA GLU A 593 10.81 24.79 12.78
C GLU A 593 10.34 23.83 11.68
N LEU A 594 10.96 23.95 10.49
CA LEU A 594 10.74 23.08 9.34
C LEU A 594 12.04 22.41 8.94
N ASN A 595 12.04 21.07 8.97
CA ASN A 595 13.13 20.22 8.54
C ASN A 595 12.68 19.38 7.34
N ILE A 596 13.37 19.48 6.22
CA ILE A 596 13.05 18.74 4.99
C ILE A 596 14.13 17.71 4.77
N ILE A 597 13.75 16.43 4.66
CA ILE A 597 14.69 15.34 4.36
C ILE A 597 14.46 14.89 2.92
N THR A 598 15.50 14.94 2.10
CA THR A 598 15.48 14.55 0.70
C THR A 598 16.73 13.73 0.34
N ASP A 599 16.72 13.09 -0.83
CA ASP A 599 17.91 12.44 -1.38
C ASP A 599 18.77 13.41 -2.21
N PHE A 600 19.93 12.93 -2.65
CA PHE A 600 20.89 13.74 -3.42
C PHE A 600 20.37 14.11 -4.82
N THR A 601 19.38 13.43 -5.36
CA THR A 601 18.86 13.67 -6.71
C THR A 601 17.81 14.77 -6.75
N HIS A 602 17.16 15.06 -5.61
CA HIS A 602 16.06 16.01 -5.50
C HIS A 602 16.37 17.20 -4.60
N VAL A 603 17.62 17.35 -4.17
CA VAL A 603 18.00 18.45 -3.25
C VAL A 603 17.75 19.83 -3.87
N ASP A 604 18.02 20.01 -5.16
CA ASP A 604 17.84 21.28 -5.87
C ASP A 604 16.35 21.68 -5.99
N ASP A 605 15.43 20.73 -5.91
CA ASP A 605 13.99 21.00 -5.89
C ASP A 605 13.59 21.78 -4.62
N PHE A 606 14.35 21.64 -3.55
CA PHE A 606 14.04 22.25 -2.24
C PHE A 606 15.05 23.28 -1.77
N HIS A 607 16.31 23.23 -2.22
CA HIS A 607 17.37 24.17 -1.87
C HIS A 607 17.83 24.96 -3.11
N TRP A 608 16.95 25.79 -3.66
CA TRP A 608 17.24 26.64 -4.84
C TRP A 608 17.68 28.07 -4.49
N ASN A 609 17.59 28.46 -3.22
CA ASN A 609 17.93 29.80 -2.73
C ASN A 609 18.47 29.73 -1.31
N GLU A 610 19.78 29.99 -1.17
CA GLU A 610 20.52 29.93 0.09
C GLU A 610 20.03 30.91 1.17
N ASN A 611 19.34 31.99 0.76
CA ASN A 611 18.77 32.95 1.72
C ASN A 611 17.46 32.46 2.37
N LEU A 612 16.85 31.40 1.85
CA LEU A 612 15.57 30.88 2.29
C LEU A 612 15.67 29.56 3.05
N SER A 613 16.80 28.86 2.96
CA SER A 613 17.00 27.57 3.62
C SER A 613 18.49 27.29 3.88
N ASP A 614 18.79 26.50 4.90
CA ASP A 614 20.12 25.96 5.19
C ASP A 614 20.23 24.54 4.67
N LEU A 615 21.31 24.19 3.96
CA LEU A 615 21.57 22.86 3.46
C LEU A 615 22.60 22.13 4.32
N GLU A 616 22.22 20.97 4.83
CA GLU A 616 23.13 20.02 5.45
C GLU A 616 23.23 18.76 4.59
N VAL A 617 24.44 18.39 4.17
CA VAL A 617 24.70 17.15 3.41
C VAL A 617 25.28 16.11 4.36
N ASP A 618 24.51 15.06 4.64
CA ASP A 618 24.92 13.99 5.53
C ASP A 618 25.27 12.73 4.73
N ALA A 619 26.50 12.21 4.92
CA ALA A 619 26.91 10.90 4.41
C ALA A 619 26.41 9.72 5.28
N VAL A 620 25.46 9.98 6.18
CA VAL A 620 24.93 8.97 7.09
C VAL A 620 24.12 7.97 6.28
N THR A 621 24.57 6.72 6.30
CA THR A 621 23.77 5.61 5.84
C THR A 621 22.90 5.14 7.00
N ASP A 622 21.72 4.60 6.71
CA ASP A 622 20.89 3.94 7.72
C ASP A 622 21.64 2.73 8.29
N THR A 623 22.50 3.00 9.26
CA THR A 623 23.33 1.97 9.88
C THR A 623 22.50 1.21 10.92
N ASN A 624 22.45 -0.09 10.67
CA ASN A 624 22.34 -1.14 11.68
C ASN A 624 21.41 -0.84 12.85
N ILE A 625 20.15 -0.93 12.61
CA ILE A 625 19.20 -1.19 13.66
C ILE A 625 19.33 -2.68 14.03
N SER A 626 20.50 -3.06 14.48
CA SER A 626 20.66 -4.27 15.23
C SER A 626 20.45 -3.92 16.68
N SER A 627 19.41 -4.46 17.24
CA SER A 627 19.36 -4.66 18.65
C SER A 627 18.73 -3.62 19.54
N VAL A 628 17.46 -3.51 19.66
CA VAL A 628 16.87 -3.44 21.00
C VAL A 628 15.37 -3.77 21.00
N LEU A 629 14.90 -4.55 20.05
CA LEU A 629 13.65 -5.25 20.32
C LEU A 629 13.95 -6.40 21.29
N ASP A 630 13.26 -6.42 22.40
CA ASP A 630 13.26 -7.62 23.24
C ASP A 630 12.39 -8.69 22.57
N TYR A 631 13.03 -9.45 21.66
CA TYR A 631 12.37 -10.50 20.88
C TYR A 631 11.85 -11.64 21.73
N ASN A 632 12.42 -11.83 22.94
CA ASN A 632 11.83 -12.74 23.91
C ASN A 632 10.46 -12.29 24.31
N LEU A 633 10.26 -10.97 24.45
CA LEU A 633 8.97 -10.41 24.78
C LEU A 633 7.95 -10.71 23.65
N THR A 634 8.32 -10.52 22.39
CA THR A 634 7.42 -10.75 21.25
C THR A 634 7.07 -12.24 21.11
N GLU A 635 8.05 -13.13 21.22
CA GLU A 635 7.79 -14.57 21.18
C GLU A 635 7.02 -15.05 22.42
N ALA A 636 7.40 -14.55 23.61
CA ALA A 636 6.69 -14.84 24.84
C ALA A 636 5.25 -14.32 24.82
N TYR A 637 5.01 -13.15 24.20
CA TYR A 637 3.66 -12.66 23.99
C TYR A 637 2.85 -13.56 23.04
N SER A 638 3.45 -14.05 21.96
CA SER A 638 2.80 -15.01 21.07
C SER A 638 2.35 -16.28 21.79
N LEU A 639 3.22 -16.81 22.66
CA LEU A 639 2.90 -17.96 23.50
C LEU A 639 1.86 -17.64 24.58
N PHE A 640 1.98 -16.47 25.21
CA PHE A 640 1.04 -15.98 26.21
C PHE A 640 -0.38 -15.87 25.62
N LEU A 641 -0.49 -15.30 24.42
CA LEU A 641 -1.74 -15.15 23.71
C LEU A 641 -2.34 -16.50 23.26
N GLY A 642 -1.47 -17.49 23.01
CA GLY A 642 -1.86 -18.88 22.79
C GLY A 642 -2.27 -19.63 24.06
N GLY A 643 -2.34 -18.95 25.23
CA GLY A 643 -2.70 -19.57 26.52
C GLY A 643 -1.58 -20.45 27.12
N LYS A 644 -0.38 -20.42 26.54
CA LYS A 644 0.77 -21.21 27.01
C LYS A 644 1.68 -20.39 27.93
N PHE A 645 1.14 -19.85 29.04
CA PHE A 645 1.83 -18.96 29.97
C PHE A 645 3.15 -19.52 30.48
N THR A 646 3.17 -20.80 30.84
CA THR A 646 4.39 -21.49 31.34
C THR A 646 5.49 -21.57 30.27
N GLN A 647 5.11 -21.73 28.99
CA GLN A 647 6.08 -21.74 27.89
C GLN A 647 6.59 -20.33 27.58
N ALA A 648 5.73 -19.31 27.63
CA ALA A 648 6.13 -17.92 27.51
C ALA A 648 7.14 -17.53 28.60
N GLU A 649 6.91 -17.93 29.84
CA GLU A 649 7.85 -17.72 30.94
C GLU A 649 9.18 -18.44 30.74
N LYS A 650 9.15 -19.70 30.26
CA LYS A 650 10.36 -20.45 29.92
C LYS A 650 11.16 -19.77 28.84
N LEU A 651 10.48 -19.25 27.80
CA LEU A 651 11.14 -18.52 26.75
C LEU A 651 11.82 -17.25 27.24
N LEU A 652 11.17 -16.51 28.11
CA LEU A 652 11.74 -15.31 28.77
C LEU A 652 12.96 -15.67 29.63
N LYS A 653 12.94 -16.82 30.30
CA LYS A 653 14.09 -17.35 31.07
C LYS A 653 15.15 -18.02 30.20
N GLY A 654 14.89 -18.27 28.94
CA GLY A 654 15.82 -18.76 27.92
C GLY A 654 16.12 -20.24 28.00
N GLU A 655 15.15 -21.05 28.30
CA GLU A 655 15.27 -22.51 28.26
C GLU A 655 14.96 -23.10 26.88
N ASP A 656 15.62 -24.16 26.51
CA ASP A 656 15.49 -24.96 25.28
C ASP A 656 16.27 -24.46 24.05
N PRO A 657 17.53 -24.93 23.83
CA PRO A 657 18.40 -24.53 22.72
C PRO A 657 18.06 -25.23 21.38
N TRP A 658 16.79 -25.45 21.07
CA TRP A 658 16.35 -26.26 19.93
C TRP A 658 16.82 -25.77 18.56
N LEU A 659 17.01 -24.46 18.40
CA LEU A 659 17.37 -23.87 17.10
C LEU A 659 18.81 -24.20 16.72
N MET A 660 19.74 -24.11 17.70
CA MET A 660 21.12 -24.53 17.53
C MET A 660 21.21 -26.02 17.20
N GLU A 661 20.51 -26.87 17.94
CA GLU A 661 20.46 -28.30 17.72
C GLU A 661 19.95 -28.63 16.32
N ARG A 662 18.92 -27.93 15.85
CA ARG A 662 18.34 -28.12 14.52
C ARG A 662 19.30 -27.74 13.40
N ILE A 663 20.03 -26.62 13.56
CA ILE A 663 21.08 -26.21 12.61
C ILE A 663 22.18 -27.24 12.54
N VAL A 664 22.67 -27.69 13.69
CA VAL A 664 23.73 -28.70 13.77
C VAL A 664 23.26 -30.03 13.15
N SER A 665 22.05 -30.46 13.52
CA SER A 665 21.45 -31.70 12.97
C SER A 665 21.32 -31.66 11.46
N TYR A 666 20.88 -30.51 10.90
CA TYR A 666 20.77 -30.36 9.44
C TYR A 666 22.12 -30.56 8.76
N PHE A 667 23.17 -29.86 9.19
CA PHE A 667 24.49 -29.97 8.56
C PHE A 667 25.14 -31.34 8.75
N ASN A 668 24.81 -32.08 9.83
CA ASN A 668 25.29 -33.43 10.03
C ASN A 668 24.58 -34.46 9.15
N ASN A 669 23.29 -34.23 8.84
CA ASN A 669 22.44 -35.20 8.15
C ASN A 669 22.17 -34.88 6.69
N VAL A 670 22.54 -33.66 6.20
CA VAL A 670 22.38 -33.33 4.78
C VAL A 670 23.23 -34.22 3.91
N ASP A 671 22.60 -34.89 2.95
CA ASP A 671 23.24 -35.81 2.02
C ASP A 671 23.38 -35.24 0.60
N HIS A 672 22.64 -34.19 0.30
CA HIS A 672 22.70 -33.54 -1.02
C HIS A 672 22.44 -32.06 -0.98
N PHE A 673 22.86 -31.38 -2.06
CA PHE A 673 22.56 -30.00 -2.38
C PHE A 673 21.97 -29.89 -3.78
N SER A 674 21.22 -28.83 -4.02
CA SER A 674 20.66 -28.44 -5.33
C SER A 674 21.01 -27.00 -5.65
N TRP A 675 20.75 -26.57 -6.88
CA TRP A 675 20.90 -25.15 -7.25
C TRP A 675 20.11 -24.23 -6.32
N SER A 676 18.85 -24.54 -6.09
CA SER A 676 17.96 -23.73 -5.25
C SER A 676 18.36 -23.71 -3.77
N SER A 677 19.02 -24.76 -3.28
CA SER A 677 19.50 -24.83 -1.90
C SER A 677 20.81 -24.07 -1.67
N VAL A 678 21.60 -23.83 -2.73
CA VAL A 678 22.93 -23.21 -2.65
C VAL A 678 22.91 -21.73 -3.02
N MET A 679 22.15 -21.36 -4.04
CA MET A 679 22.15 -20.01 -4.62
C MET A 679 21.14 -19.08 -3.93
N ILE A 680 21.10 -19.10 -2.61
CA ILE A 680 20.22 -18.29 -1.77
C ILE A 680 21.00 -17.57 -0.67
N HIS A 681 20.38 -16.56 -0.06
CA HIS A 681 20.98 -15.84 1.07
C HIS A 681 20.98 -16.66 2.37
N THR A 682 21.79 -16.26 3.33
CA THR A 682 21.97 -17.00 4.60
C THR A 682 20.67 -17.15 5.40
N ASP A 683 19.83 -16.13 5.44
CA ASP A 683 18.50 -16.16 6.06
C ASP A 683 17.53 -17.07 5.30
N GLU A 684 17.52 -17.00 3.97
CA GLU A 684 16.71 -17.92 3.16
C GLU A 684 17.19 -19.37 3.30
N PHE A 685 18.50 -19.58 3.45
CA PHE A 685 19.05 -20.90 3.70
C PHE A 685 18.54 -21.48 5.03
N LEU A 686 18.57 -20.67 6.10
CA LEU A 686 18.00 -21.06 7.39
C LEU A 686 16.51 -21.38 7.26
N MET A 687 15.76 -20.46 6.66
CA MET A 687 14.30 -20.59 6.59
C MET A 687 13.85 -21.75 5.70
N LYS A 688 14.37 -21.86 4.49
CA LYS A 688 13.91 -22.84 3.48
C LYS A 688 14.49 -24.23 3.67
N ASN A 689 15.81 -24.33 3.93
CA ASN A 689 16.51 -25.62 3.98
C ASN A 689 16.54 -26.22 5.40
N ILE A 690 16.76 -25.40 6.43
CA ILE A 690 16.89 -25.88 7.81
C ILE A 690 15.55 -25.92 8.54
N LEU A 691 14.74 -24.88 8.38
CA LEU A 691 13.47 -24.75 9.10
C LEU A 691 12.25 -25.18 8.29
N GLY A 692 12.39 -25.42 6.99
CA GLY A 692 11.32 -25.93 6.14
C GLY A 692 10.28 -24.91 5.73
N VAL A 693 10.53 -23.61 5.91
CA VAL A 693 9.61 -22.52 5.56
C VAL A 693 9.83 -22.09 4.11
N LYS A 694 9.33 -22.87 3.16
CA LYS A 694 9.55 -22.65 1.70
C LYS A 694 8.98 -21.35 1.18
N SER A 695 7.90 -20.84 1.77
CA SER A 695 7.25 -19.57 1.40
C SER A 695 8.06 -18.34 1.81
N TYR A 696 9.13 -18.49 2.58
CA TYR A 696 9.93 -17.35 3.02
C TYR A 696 10.55 -16.59 1.84
N SER A 697 10.44 -15.26 1.87
CA SER A 697 11.09 -14.34 0.92
C SER A 697 11.60 -13.11 1.67
N ARG A 698 12.79 -12.63 1.29
CA ARG A 698 13.36 -11.38 1.83
C ARG A 698 12.54 -10.14 1.51
N LYS A 699 11.82 -10.16 0.38
CA LYS A 699 10.98 -9.04 -0.04
C LYS A 699 9.62 -9.15 0.63
N PHE A 700 9.32 -8.24 1.54
CA PHE A 700 7.95 -8.02 2.02
C PHE A 700 7.09 -7.50 0.86
N GLY A 701 5.91 -8.11 0.64
CA GLY A 701 4.92 -7.63 -0.34
C GLY A 701 5.18 -8.02 -1.80
N GLY A 702 6.19 -8.79 -2.09
CA GLY A 702 6.30 -9.43 -3.40
C GLY A 702 5.42 -10.67 -3.44
N GLY A 703 4.30 -10.59 -4.16
CA GLY A 703 3.30 -11.66 -4.30
C GLY A 703 3.90 -13.03 -4.62
N SER A 704 4.29 -13.75 -3.60
CA SER A 704 4.88 -15.09 -3.73
C SER A 704 3.81 -16.19 -3.80
N GLY A 705 2.55 -15.88 -3.54
CA GLY A 705 1.46 -16.86 -3.52
C GLY A 705 1.06 -17.34 -4.92
N ASP A 706 0.73 -16.40 -5.80
CA ASP A 706 0.14 -16.75 -7.11
C ASP A 706 1.15 -17.30 -8.12
N GLY A 707 2.37 -16.74 -8.18
CA GLY A 707 3.41 -17.22 -9.09
C GLY A 707 3.89 -18.63 -8.75
N THR A 708 3.99 -18.94 -7.46
CA THR A 708 4.38 -20.26 -6.98
C THR A 708 3.25 -21.28 -7.20
N LYS A 709 1.99 -20.90 -6.90
CA LYS A 709 0.82 -21.75 -7.14
C LYS A 709 0.66 -22.04 -8.62
N PHE A 710 0.74 -21.02 -9.46
CA PHE A 710 0.67 -21.16 -10.91
C PHE A 710 1.80 -22.05 -11.47
N GLY A 711 3.02 -21.90 -10.98
CA GLY A 711 4.14 -22.78 -11.32
C GLY A 711 3.89 -24.24 -10.94
N LEU A 712 3.34 -24.46 -9.74
CA LEU A 712 2.98 -25.81 -9.25
C LEU A 712 1.88 -26.48 -10.09
N GLU A 713 1.07 -25.72 -10.80
CA GLU A 713 0.05 -26.25 -11.73
C GLU A 713 0.61 -26.44 -13.13
N VAL A 714 1.44 -25.52 -13.64
CA VAL A 714 1.95 -25.51 -15.01
C VAL A 714 3.00 -26.62 -15.24
N HIS A 715 3.97 -26.82 -14.36
CA HIS A 715 5.02 -27.82 -14.54
C HIS A 715 4.47 -29.26 -14.59
N PRO A 716 3.60 -29.72 -13.65
CA PRO A 716 3.00 -31.05 -13.75
C PRO A 716 2.07 -31.20 -14.98
N ALA A 717 1.43 -30.12 -15.39
CA ALA A 717 0.58 -30.14 -16.57
C ALA A 717 1.41 -30.32 -17.86
N PHE A 718 2.56 -29.65 -17.99
CA PHE A 718 3.50 -29.89 -19.10
C PHE A 718 3.98 -31.33 -19.13
N LYS A 719 4.35 -31.88 -17.98
CA LYS A 719 4.75 -33.30 -17.88
C LYS A 719 3.66 -34.21 -18.42
N LYS A 720 2.40 -34.03 -17.98
CA LYS A 720 1.28 -34.85 -18.45
C LYS A 720 1.09 -34.78 -19.97
N ILE A 721 1.26 -33.60 -20.57
CA ILE A 721 1.13 -33.41 -22.01
C ILE A 721 2.29 -34.06 -22.75
N LEU A 722 3.51 -33.82 -22.34
CA LEU A 722 4.70 -34.36 -23.00
C LEU A 722 4.78 -35.88 -22.85
N ASP A 723 4.28 -36.43 -21.76
CA ASP A 723 4.12 -37.88 -21.54
C ASP A 723 2.89 -38.47 -22.27
N ASN A 724 2.17 -37.68 -23.09
CA ASN A 724 0.92 -38.09 -23.80
C ASN A 724 -0.22 -38.57 -22.87
N LYS A 725 -0.26 -38.09 -21.63
CA LYS A 725 -1.30 -38.42 -20.63
C LYS A 725 -2.43 -37.40 -20.55
N ALA A 726 -2.29 -36.24 -21.21
CA ALA A 726 -3.29 -35.17 -21.27
C ALA A 726 -3.11 -34.33 -22.54
N LYS A 727 -4.13 -33.53 -22.86
CA LYS A 727 -4.09 -32.52 -23.94
C LYS A 727 -4.25 -31.13 -23.32
N PRO A 728 -3.80 -30.05 -23.99
CA PRO A 728 -4.01 -28.69 -23.50
C PRO A 728 -5.47 -28.33 -23.22
N GLU A 729 -6.39 -28.98 -23.92
CA GLU A 729 -7.83 -28.81 -23.81
C GLU A 729 -8.39 -29.34 -22.46
N ASP A 730 -7.70 -30.25 -21.82
CA ASP A 730 -8.07 -30.80 -20.50
C ASP A 730 -7.84 -29.80 -19.35
N PHE A 731 -7.20 -28.67 -19.66
CA PHE A 731 -6.90 -27.61 -18.71
C PHE A 731 -7.67 -26.34 -19.05
N SER A 732 -7.87 -25.47 -18.06
CA SER A 732 -8.61 -24.22 -18.22
C SER A 732 -7.72 -22.98 -17.96
N GLY A 733 -8.23 -21.80 -18.31
CA GLY A 733 -7.66 -20.51 -17.94
C GLY A 733 -6.20 -20.32 -18.38
N ASP A 734 -5.42 -19.76 -17.47
CA ASP A 734 -4.03 -19.39 -17.67
C ASP A 734 -3.13 -20.61 -17.87
N VAL A 735 -3.41 -21.71 -17.21
CA VAL A 735 -2.67 -22.97 -17.38
C VAL A 735 -2.78 -23.45 -18.83
N LYS A 736 -3.98 -23.52 -19.39
CA LYS A 736 -4.20 -23.89 -20.80
C LYS A 736 -3.43 -22.99 -21.76
N ARG A 737 -3.42 -21.68 -21.50
CA ARG A 737 -2.68 -20.72 -22.33
C ARG A 737 -1.17 -20.94 -22.26
N ALA A 738 -0.62 -21.10 -21.06
CA ALA A 738 0.80 -21.38 -20.85
C ALA A 738 1.23 -22.67 -21.56
N LEU A 739 0.42 -23.71 -21.48
CA LEU A 739 0.67 -24.97 -22.15
C LEU A 739 0.71 -24.83 -23.69
N LYS A 740 -0.24 -24.08 -24.26
CA LYS A 740 -0.25 -23.79 -25.71
C LYS A 740 0.97 -22.97 -26.13
N ASN A 741 1.38 -22.00 -25.34
CA ASN A 741 2.59 -21.21 -25.58
C ASN A 741 3.86 -22.08 -25.58
N GLY A 742 3.99 -22.94 -24.59
CA GLY A 742 5.14 -23.85 -24.51
C GLY A 742 5.19 -24.84 -25.65
N LEU A 743 4.08 -25.47 -26.01
CA LEU A 743 4.02 -26.39 -27.16
C LEU A 743 4.33 -25.66 -28.48
N SER A 744 3.84 -24.43 -28.67
CA SER A 744 4.19 -23.62 -29.81
C SER A 744 5.69 -23.29 -29.87
N ALA A 745 6.31 -23.01 -28.72
CA ALA A 745 7.75 -22.79 -28.65
C ALA A 745 8.55 -24.03 -28.98
N LEU A 746 8.09 -25.21 -28.52
CA LEU A 746 8.71 -26.48 -28.93
C LEU A 746 8.65 -26.73 -30.43
N LYS A 747 7.51 -26.46 -31.05
CA LYS A 747 7.33 -26.58 -32.50
C LYS A 747 8.28 -25.67 -33.28
N ASP A 748 8.53 -24.45 -32.79
CA ASP A 748 9.50 -23.54 -33.39
C ASP A 748 10.93 -24.09 -33.25
N LEU A 749 11.25 -24.70 -32.10
CA LEU A 749 12.55 -25.32 -31.83
C LEU A 749 12.82 -26.57 -32.74
N GLU A 750 11.80 -27.27 -33.23
CA GLU A 750 11.97 -28.36 -34.19
C GLU A 750 12.60 -27.87 -35.48
N ASN A 751 12.37 -26.62 -35.90
CA ASN A 751 12.98 -26.01 -37.07
C ASN A 751 14.49 -25.75 -36.86
N ASP A 752 14.86 -25.33 -35.62
CA ASP A 752 16.22 -24.99 -35.24
C ASP A 752 17.07 -26.23 -34.90
N TYR A 753 16.41 -27.32 -34.48
CA TYR A 753 17.02 -28.57 -34.06
C TYR A 753 16.36 -29.77 -34.76
N PRO A 754 16.78 -30.04 -35.99
CA PRO A 754 16.21 -31.17 -36.74
C PRO A 754 16.35 -32.50 -36.00
N GLY A 755 15.32 -33.34 -36.11
CA GLY A 755 15.29 -34.65 -35.45
C GLY A 755 15.01 -34.57 -33.94
N LEU A 756 14.44 -33.44 -33.45
CA LEU A 756 14.13 -33.23 -32.04
C LEU A 756 13.15 -34.30 -31.53
N LYS A 757 13.59 -35.12 -30.58
CA LYS A 757 12.79 -36.17 -29.94
C LYS A 757 12.92 -36.06 -28.42
N LEU A 758 11.80 -36.15 -27.73
CA LEU A 758 11.76 -36.17 -26.26
C LEU A 758 12.49 -37.41 -25.73
N VAL A 759 13.44 -37.21 -24.84
CA VAL A 759 14.14 -38.25 -24.08
C VAL A 759 13.42 -38.53 -22.76
N GLY A 760 12.95 -37.48 -22.11
CA GLY A 760 12.20 -37.58 -20.87
C GLY A 760 11.81 -36.21 -20.28
N THR A 761 10.85 -36.25 -19.37
CA THR A 761 10.41 -35.11 -18.57
C THR A 761 10.85 -35.31 -17.13
N GLU A 762 11.12 -34.20 -16.41
CA GLU A 762 11.61 -34.24 -15.02
C GLU A 762 12.79 -35.22 -14.85
N VAL A 763 13.81 -35.04 -15.69
CA VAL A 763 14.96 -35.93 -15.70
C VAL A 763 15.85 -35.59 -14.51
N ASP A 764 15.87 -36.51 -13.54
CA ASP A 764 16.71 -36.39 -12.35
C ASP A 764 18.16 -36.70 -12.65
N VAL A 765 19.04 -35.81 -12.26
CA VAL A 765 20.48 -35.96 -12.33
C VAL A 765 21.05 -35.91 -10.93
N THR A 766 21.64 -36.99 -10.49
CA THR A 766 22.32 -37.08 -9.18
C THR A 766 23.77 -37.47 -9.41
N LEU A 767 24.69 -36.70 -8.84
CA LEU A 767 26.13 -36.91 -8.99
C LEU A 767 26.79 -36.81 -7.62
N PRO A 768 27.84 -37.65 -7.36
CA PRO A 768 28.70 -37.39 -6.22
C PRO A 768 29.28 -35.96 -6.28
N LEU A 769 29.19 -35.22 -5.19
CA LEU A 769 29.59 -33.82 -5.13
C LEU A 769 31.04 -33.61 -5.57
N LYS A 770 31.94 -34.57 -5.27
CA LYS A 770 33.35 -34.55 -5.69
C LYS A 770 33.58 -34.53 -7.21
N SER A 771 32.59 -35.01 -7.99
CA SER A 771 32.65 -34.95 -9.46
C SER A 771 32.23 -33.58 -10.04
N VAL A 772 31.60 -32.76 -9.22
CA VAL A 772 31.10 -31.44 -9.61
C VAL A 772 32.02 -30.32 -9.14
N VAL A 773 32.54 -30.42 -7.92
CA VAL A 773 33.44 -29.41 -7.30
C VAL A 773 34.59 -30.09 -6.54
N LYS A 774 35.61 -29.31 -6.13
CA LYS A 774 36.71 -29.82 -5.31
C LYS A 774 36.22 -30.20 -3.91
N TYR A 775 35.81 -31.43 -3.73
CA TYR A 775 35.37 -32.03 -2.48
C TYR A 775 36.02 -33.39 -2.27
N LYS A 776 36.48 -33.67 -1.03
CA LYS A 776 37.35 -34.85 -0.79
C LYS A 776 36.61 -36.12 -0.34
N HIS A 777 35.31 -35.95 0.07
CA HIS A 777 34.53 -37.06 0.64
C HIS A 777 33.44 -37.54 -0.32
N ASP A 778 32.90 -38.73 -0.08
CA ASP A 778 31.86 -39.37 -0.90
C ASP A 778 30.48 -39.35 -0.24
N ASP A 779 30.30 -38.51 0.76
CA ASP A 779 29.11 -38.46 1.61
C ASP A 779 28.06 -37.46 1.14
N LEU A 780 28.36 -36.70 0.08
CA LEU A 780 27.45 -35.68 -0.45
C LEU A 780 27.21 -35.85 -1.95
N PHE A 781 25.96 -35.55 -2.34
CA PHE A 781 25.56 -35.54 -3.73
C PHE A 781 25.08 -34.12 -4.15
N PHE A 782 25.15 -33.88 -5.45
CA PHE A 782 24.47 -32.75 -6.05
C PHE A 782 23.30 -33.28 -6.87
N LYS A 783 22.09 -32.73 -6.63
CA LYS A 783 20.86 -33.16 -7.29
C LYS A 783 20.30 -32.00 -8.10
N GLY A 784 19.80 -32.29 -9.30
CA GLY A 784 19.08 -31.35 -10.17
C GLY A 784 18.05 -32.09 -11.00
N THR A 785 16.96 -31.43 -11.32
CA THR A 785 15.92 -31.98 -12.21
C THR A 785 15.80 -31.09 -13.43
N ILE A 786 15.91 -31.69 -14.62
CA ILE A 786 15.73 -31.03 -15.91
C ILE A 786 14.27 -31.21 -16.31
N ASP A 787 13.55 -30.11 -16.53
CA ASP A 787 12.09 -30.17 -16.80
C ASP A 787 11.75 -31.01 -18.03
N ALA A 788 12.49 -30.81 -19.12
CA ALA A 788 12.39 -31.67 -20.29
C ALA A 788 13.73 -31.79 -21.02
N LEU A 789 14.07 -32.98 -21.46
CA LEU A 789 15.28 -33.30 -22.20
C LEU A 789 14.93 -33.86 -23.56
N TYR A 790 15.52 -33.29 -24.59
CA TYR A 790 15.36 -33.70 -25.97
C TYR A 790 16.70 -34.15 -26.56
N LYS A 791 16.63 -35.06 -27.53
CA LYS A 791 17.74 -35.45 -28.41
C LYS A 791 17.46 -34.92 -29.80
N HIS A 792 18.45 -34.40 -30.48
CA HIS A 792 18.42 -34.00 -31.87
C HIS A 792 19.64 -34.56 -32.63
N ASP A 793 19.72 -34.37 -33.94
CA ASP A 793 20.74 -35.01 -34.79
C ASP A 793 22.19 -34.69 -34.36
N SER A 794 22.44 -33.50 -33.78
CA SER A 794 23.78 -33.07 -33.40
C SER A 794 24.06 -33.13 -31.87
N GLY A 795 23.09 -33.52 -31.04
CA GLY A 795 23.29 -33.58 -29.60
C GLY A 795 22.00 -33.62 -28.77
N TYR A 796 22.00 -32.89 -27.68
CA TYR A 796 20.90 -32.82 -26.73
C TYR A 796 20.46 -31.36 -26.49
N LEU A 797 19.18 -31.16 -26.16
CA LEU A 797 18.60 -29.89 -25.77
C LEU A 797 17.89 -30.03 -24.41
N GLU A 798 18.37 -29.31 -23.41
CA GLU A 798 17.71 -29.16 -22.12
C GLU A 798 16.73 -28.01 -22.20
N VAL A 799 15.49 -28.25 -21.84
CA VAL A 799 14.42 -27.24 -21.83
C VAL A 799 13.92 -27.04 -20.39
N ASP A 800 13.85 -25.78 -19.97
CA ASP A 800 13.35 -25.38 -18.66
C ASP A 800 12.21 -24.38 -18.86
N TRP A 801 11.08 -24.66 -18.21
CA TRP A 801 9.87 -23.86 -18.31
C TRP A 801 9.80 -22.86 -17.18
N LYS A 802 9.44 -21.62 -17.49
CA LYS A 802 9.20 -20.60 -16.47
C LYS A 802 7.80 -20.04 -16.60
N SER A 803 7.05 -20.17 -15.52
CA SER A 803 5.70 -19.62 -15.35
C SER A 803 5.70 -18.17 -14.86
N SER A 804 6.87 -17.56 -14.71
CA SER A 804 7.01 -16.16 -14.31
C SER A 804 6.44 -15.23 -15.37
N LYS A 805 5.70 -14.21 -14.91
CA LYS A 805 5.10 -13.16 -15.76
C LYS A 805 6.10 -12.10 -16.21
N LYS A 806 7.36 -12.15 -15.70
CA LYS A 806 8.47 -11.28 -16.09
C LYS A 806 9.69 -12.13 -16.36
N ASP A 807 10.51 -11.71 -17.30
CA ASP A 807 11.80 -12.34 -17.64
C ASP A 807 13.00 -11.63 -17.02
N SER A 808 12.76 -10.69 -16.08
CA SER A 808 13.82 -9.99 -15.33
C SER A 808 14.87 -10.94 -14.73
N ASP A 809 14.46 -12.16 -14.38
CA ASP A 809 15.30 -13.17 -13.78
C ASP A 809 15.92 -14.17 -14.80
N ALA A 810 15.77 -13.89 -16.11
CA ALA A 810 16.31 -14.76 -17.17
C ALA A 810 17.80 -15.03 -17.00
N SER A 811 18.58 -14.05 -16.55
CA SER A 811 20.02 -14.22 -16.26
C SER A 811 20.28 -15.23 -15.13
N VAL A 812 19.40 -15.31 -14.12
CA VAL A 812 19.49 -16.25 -13.00
C VAL A 812 19.12 -17.66 -13.48
N HIS A 813 18.04 -17.77 -14.24
CA HIS A 813 17.59 -19.05 -14.78
C HIS A 813 18.58 -19.65 -15.81
N LYS A 814 19.17 -18.81 -16.65
CA LYS A 814 20.27 -19.25 -17.56
C LYS A 814 21.47 -19.77 -16.78
N ARG A 815 21.78 -19.21 -15.62
CA ARG A 815 22.83 -19.72 -14.74
C ARG A 815 22.50 -21.11 -14.19
N GLN A 816 21.24 -21.32 -13.80
CA GLN A 816 20.77 -22.64 -13.37
C GLN A 816 20.97 -23.69 -14.47
N LEU A 817 20.52 -23.37 -15.67
CA LEU A 817 20.69 -24.25 -16.83
C LEU A 817 22.15 -24.54 -17.16
N SER A 818 23.07 -23.58 -17.00
CA SER A 818 24.50 -23.80 -17.20
C SER A 818 25.06 -24.88 -16.26
N VAL A 819 24.59 -24.90 -15.01
CA VAL A 819 24.98 -25.89 -14.02
C VAL A 819 24.37 -27.25 -14.38
N TYR A 820 23.11 -27.30 -14.77
CA TYR A 820 22.45 -28.56 -15.17
C TYR A 820 23.07 -29.16 -16.43
N LYS A 821 23.37 -28.35 -17.44
CA LYS A 821 24.15 -28.77 -18.63
C LYS A 821 25.46 -29.47 -18.24
N LYS A 822 26.23 -28.86 -17.35
CA LYS A 822 27.48 -29.46 -16.85
C LYS A 822 27.24 -30.75 -16.11
N MET A 823 26.22 -30.79 -15.24
CA MET A 823 25.85 -32.01 -14.52
C MET A 823 25.46 -33.15 -15.49
N TYR A 824 24.61 -32.85 -16.48
CA TYR A 824 24.17 -33.83 -17.46
C TYR A 824 25.36 -34.34 -18.32
N SER A 825 26.27 -33.41 -18.73
CA SER A 825 27.50 -33.73 -19.39
C SER A 825 28.33 -34.75 -18.61
N ILE A 826 28.54 -34.53 -17.29
CA ILE A 826 29.29 -35.44 -16.41
C ILE A 826 28.52 -36.75 -16.24
N HIS A 827 27.21 -36.70 -16.03
CA HIS A 827 26.36 -37.87 -15.77
C HIS A 827 26.35 -38.85 -16.94
N LYS A 828 26.23 -38.31 -18.17
CA LYS A 828 26.19 -39.14 -19.40
C LYS A 828 27.52 -39.28 -20.11
N LYS A 829 28.58 -38.62 -19.60
CA LYS A 829 29.90 -38.55 -20.23
C LYS A 829 29.86 -38.02 -21.67
N ILE A 830 29.04 -36.97 -21.87
CA ILE A 830 28.86 -36.31 -23.15
C ILE A 830 29.58 -34.95 -23.11
N PRO A 831 30.31 -34.55 -24.18
CA PRO A 831 30.94 -33.25 -24.23
C PRO A 831 29.90 -32.10 -24.06
N GLU A 832 30.22 -31.08 -23.28
CA GLU A 832 29.29 -29.97 -22.97
C GLU A 832 28.84 -29.21 -24.24
N ASP A 833 29.66 -29.14 -25.28
CA ASP A 833 29.33 -28.50 -26.56
C ASP A 833 28.20 -29.23 -27.33
N LYS A 834 27.98 -30.52 -27.04
CA LYS A 834 26.88 -31.34 -27.58
C LYS A 834 25.57 -31.15 -26.81
N ILE A 835 25.56 -30.39 -25.75
CA ILE A 835 24.34 -30.11 -24.97
C ILE A 835 24.01 -28.64 -25.14
N LYS A 836 22.82 -28.32 -25.65
CA LYS A 836 22.26 -26.98 -25.72
C LYS A 836 21.24 -26.78 -24.63
N THR A 837 20.98 -25.55 -24.27
CA THR A 837 19.98 -25.20 -23.23
C THR A 837 18.98 -24.22 -23.79
N CYS A 838 17.74 -24.40 -23.42
CA CYS A 838 16.64 -23.55 -23.80
C CYS A 838 15.79 -23.20 -22.58
N LEU A 839 15.63 -21.91 -22.33
CA LEU A 839 14.76 -21.37 -21.28
C LEU A 839 13.52 -20.80 -21.94
N ILE A 840 12.34 -21.27 -21.57
CA ILE A 840 11.08 -20.83 -22.16
C ILE A 840 10.20 -20.22 -21.08
N TYR A 841 9.93 -18.94 -21.20
CA TYR A 841 8.88 -18.27 -20.43
C TYR A 841 7.56 -18.46 -21.14
N VAL A 842 6.60 -19.09 -20.49
CA VAL A 842 5.31 -19.47 -21.09
C VAL A 842 4.16 -18.54 -20.72
N ALA A 843 4.40 -17.58 -19.82
CA ALA A 843 3.38 -16.73 -19.25
C ALA A 843 3.83 -15.27 -19.06
N LEU A 844 4.66 -14.74 -19.97
CA LEU A 844 5.13 -13.35 -19.87
C LEU A 844 3.97 -12.37 -19.96
N ARG A 845 4.03 -11.35 -19.09
CA ARG A 845 3.16 -10.19 -19.15
C ARG A 845 3.57 -9.31 -20.32
N GLY A 846 2.59 -8.86 -21.13
CA GLY A 846 2.86 -7.93 -22.21
C GLY A 846 3.64 -8.56 -23.35
N GLY A 847 3.36 -9.80 -23.68
CA GLY A 847 3.90 -10.40 -24.92
C GLY A 847 3.48 -9.63 -26.14
N ILE A 848 4.45 -9.21 -26.87
CA ILE A 848 4.46 -8.53 -28.15
C ILE A 848 3.30 -9.05 -29.04
N ASN A 849 2.18 -8.43 -28.98
CA ASN A 849 0.95 -8.64 -29.72
C ASN A 849 -0.25 -9.21 -28.92
N THR A 850 -1.16 -8.31 -28.56
CA THR A 850 -2.58 -8.62 -28.39
C THR A 850 -3.01 -9.32 -27.09
N GLY A 851 -2.73 -8.78 -25.89
CA GLY A 851 -3.41 -9.24 -24.67
C GLY A 851 -3.33 -10.75 -24.38
N ARG A 852 -2.37 -11.44 -24.98
CA ARG A 852 -2.07 -12.86 -24.76
C ARG A 852 -0.86 -12.99 -23.84
N PHE A 853 -0.76 -14.10 -23.11
CA PHE A 853 0.51 -14.52 -22.53
C PHE A 853 1.58 -14.52 -23.60
N GLY A 854 2.56 -13.66 -23.45
CA GLY A 854 3.74 -13.69 -24.28
C GLY A 854 4.59 -14.90 -23.92
N ARG A 855 5.44 -15.27 -24.85
CA ARG A 855 6.51 -16.24 -24.62
C ARG A 855 7.83 -15.63 -25.04
N SER A 856 8.87 -15.96 -24.32
CA SER A 856 10.25 -15.70 -24.74
C SER A 856 11.05 -16.97 -24.64
N THR A 857 11.86 -17.21 -25.67
CA THR A 857 12.76 -18.35 -25.75
C THR A 857 14.19 -17.84 -25.72
N TYR A 858 14.98 -18.32 -24.75
CA TYR A 858 16.39 -17.97 -24.64
C TYR A 858 17.25 -19.22 -24.85
N ILE A 859 18.08 -19.20 -25.87
CA ILE A 859 19.01 -20.27 -26.19
C ILE A 859 20.42 -19.87 -25.76
N GLY A 860 21.16 -20.82 -25.18
CA GLY A 860 22.56 -20.65 -24.79
C GLY A 860 22.77 -20.14 -23.38
N THR A 861 24.00 -20.27 -22.92
CA THR A 861 24.44 -20.01 -21.55
C THR A 861 25.81 -19.28 -21.55
N ARG A 862 26.11 -18.62 -20.39
CA ARG A 862 27.46 -18.09 -20.12
C ARG A 862 28.18 -19.02 -19.18
N ASP A 863 28.64 -20.16 -19.69
CA ASP A 863 29.00 -21.33 -18.88
C ASP A 863 30.17 -21.17 -17.89
N ALA A 864 31.32 -20.66 -18.33
CA ALA A 864 32.53 -20.71 -17.50
C ALA A 864 32.48 -19.83 -16.23
N GLN A 865 32.00 -18.59 -16.32
CA GLN A 865 31.97 -17.68 -15.16
C GLN A 865 30.83 -18.02 -14.19
N VAL A 866 29.74 -18.54 -14.71
CA VAL A 866 28.57 -18.96 -13.93
C VAL A 866 28.88 -20.12 -13.02
N PHE A 867 29.60 -21.12 -13.55
CA PHE A 867 29.97 -22.27 -12.76
C PHE A 867 30.95 -21.88 -11.65
N LYS A 868 31.87 -20.97 -11.88
CA LYS A 868 32.76 -20.43 -10.84
C LYS A 868 32.02 -19.73 -9.70
N THR A 869 30.98 -18.96 -10.03
CA THR A 869 30.13 -18.30 -9.03
C THR A 869 29.36 -19.34 -8.20
N PHE A 870 28.76 -20.31 -8.87
CA PHE A 870 28.08 -21.42 -8.22
C PHE A 870 29.04 -22.23 -7.30
N GLU A 871 30.23 -22.56 -7.80
CA GLU A 871 31.27 -23.24 -7.02
C GLU A 871 31.62 -22.45 -5.75
N GLY A 872 31.75 -21.12 -5.85
CA GLY A 872 32.00 -20.25 -4.70
C GLY A 872 30.89 -20.31 -3.65
N HIS A 873 29.64 -20.28 -4.06
CA HIS A 873 28.50 -20.43 -3.14
C HIS A 873 28.46 -21.82 -2.50
N LEU A 874 28.69 -22.84 -3.29
CA LEU A 874 28.74 -24.23 -2.77
C LEU A 874 29.87 -24.43 -1.78
N GLN A 875 31.05 -23.90 -2.04
CA GLN A 875 32.15 -23.90 -1.10
C GLN A 875 31.80 -23.19 0.22
N LYS A 876 31.10 -22.08 0.15
CA LYS A 876 30.59 -21.37 1.33
C LYS A 876 29.67 -22.28 2.17
N VAL A 877 28.73 -22.97 1.54
CA VAL A 877 27.83 -23.91 2.23
C VAL A 877 28.61 -25.11 2.84
N LEU A 878 29.62 -25.60 2.16
CA LEU A 878 30.50 -26.65 2.67
C LEU A 878 31.33 -26.16 3.88
N GLU A 879 31.76 -24.91 3.89
CA GLU A 879 32.39 -24.29 5.06
C GLU A 879 31.43 -24.19 6.24
N TRP A 880 30.15 -23.82 5.99
CA TRP A 880 29.12 -23.84 7.04
C TRP A 880 28.90 -25.21 7.64
N ARG A 881 28.85 -26.25 6.78
CA ARG A 881 28.77 -27.66 7.23
C ARG A 881 29.97 -28.06 8.09
N LYS A 882 31.17 -27.67 7.68
CA LYS A 882 32.39 -27.94 8.45
C LYS A 882 32.48 -27.16 9.76
N ASN A 883 31.94 -25.93 9.75
CA ASN A 883 31.96 -25.03 10.91
C ASN A 883 30.61 -24.30 11.05
N THR A 884 29.70 -24.95 11.74
CA THR A 884 28.33 -24.43 11.96
C THR A 884 28.32 -23.09 12.70
N LYS A 885 29.34 -22.80 13.55
CA LYS A 885 29.45 -21.48 14.19
C LYS A 885 29.67 -20.37 13.18
N LYS A 886 30.33 -20.64 12.04
CA LYS A 886 30.47 -19.64 10.95
C LYS A 886 29.13 -19.30 10.32
N PHE A 887 28.29 -20.30 10.04
CA PHE A 887 26.94 -20.10 9.56
C PHE A 887 26.12 -19.21 10.50
N ILE A 888 26.13 -19.53 11.79
CA ILE A 888 25.42 -18.82 12.82
C ILE A 888 25.89 -17.37 12.90
N LYS A 889 27.22 -17.13 12.89
CA LYS A 889 27.76 -15.78 12.90
C LYS A 889 27.26 -14.98 11.70
N GLU A 890 27.34 -15.54 10.50
CA GLU A 890 26.85 -14.88 9.28
C GLU A 890 25.33 -14.63 9.33
N PHE A 891 24.55 -15.56 9.89
CA PHE A 891 23.11 -15.35 10.06
C PHE A 891 22.81 -14.22 11.07
N LEU A 892 23.56 -14.09 12.15
CA LEU A 892 23.40 -13.03 13.12
C LEU A 892 23.75 -11.63 12.56
N GLU A 893 24.54 -11.58 11.49
CA GLU A 893 24.91 -10.36 10.77
C GLU A 893 23.93 -10.01 9.64
N VAL A 894 22.95 -10.88 9.32
CA VAL A 894 21.97 -10.63 8.30
C VAL A 894 21.05 -9.50 8.71
N GLN A 895 20.93 -8.51 7.83
CA GLN A 895 20.08 -7.36 8.02
C GLN A 895 18.77 -7.55 7.23
N VAL A 896 17.77 -8.04 7.90
CA VAL A 896 16.42 -8.22 7.38
C VAL A 896 15.45 -7.80 8.45
N ASN A 897 14.68 -6.78 8.18
CA ASN A 897 13.71 -6.25 9.13
C ASN A 897 12.40 -7.05 9.08
N GLN A 898 12.49 -8.34 9.38
CA GLN A 898 11.33 -9.23 9.51
C GLN A 898 11.29 -9.77 10.95
N PRO A 899 10.15 -9.63 11.66
CA PRO A 899 10.03 -10.03 13.07
C PRO A 899 10.53 -11.45 13.33
N LEU A 900 10.19 -12.40 12.46
CA LEU A 900 10.62 -13.80 12.61
C LEU A 900 12.14 -13.96 12.55
N ILE A 901 12.82 -13.30 11.61
CA ILE A 901 14.30 -13.36 11.53
C ILE A 901 14.94 -12.76 12.77
N LEU A 902 14.42 -11.66 13.25
CA LEU A 902 14.93 -10.99 14.43
C LEU A 902 14.74 -11.86 15.70
N ILE A 903 13.58 -12.50 15.84
CA ILE A 903 13.31 -13.47 16.90
C ILE A 903 14.32 -14.62 16.86
N LEU A 904 14.56 -15.19 15.67
CA LEU A 904 15.52 -16.29 15.49
C LEU A 904 16.96 -15.85 15.80
N GLN A 905 17.37 -14.66 15.39
CA GLN A 905 18.68 -14.10 15.72
C GLN A 905 18.85 -13.92 17.23
N HIS A 906 17.83 -13.39 17.91
CA HIS A 906 17.87 -13.21 19.37
C HIS A 906 17.97 -14.56 20.09
N LYS A 907 17.14 -15.53 19.68
CA LYS A 907 17.15 -16.88 20.23
C LYS A 907 18.54 -17.51 20.08
N LEU A 908 19.15 -17.47 18.89
CA LEU A 908 20.50 -17.98 18.65
C LEU A 908 21.58 -17.28 19.49
N LYS A 909 21.50 -15.93 19.63
CA LYS A 909 22.43 -15.20 20.52
C LYS A 909 22.35 -15.68 21.96
N LYS A 910 21.17 -16.05 22.42
CA LYS A 910 20.95 -16.58 23.77
C LYS A 910 21.44 -18.02 23.93
N GLU A 911 21.18 -18.86 22.93
CA GLU A 911 21.67 -20.25 22.91
C GLU A 911 23.20 -20.32 22.83
N LEU A 912 23.85 -19.37 22.14
CA LEU A 912 25.32 -19.25 22.07
C LEU A 912 25.98 -18.81 23.38
N LYS A 913 25.26 -18.10 24.26
CA LYS A 913 25.78 -17.65 25.55
C LYS A 913 25.74 -18.75 26.63
N ARG A 914 25.00 -19.82 26.35
CA ARG A 914 24.96 -21.05 27.14
C ARG A 914 26.05 -22.03 26.72
#